data_ec2d23f5880fec6645ab6e591613c037
#
_entry.id   ec2d23f5880fec6645ab6e591613c037
#
_cell.length_a   1.000
_cell.length_b   1.000
_cell.length_c   1.000
_cell.angle_alpha   90.00
_cell.angle_beta   90.00
_cell.angle_gamma   90.00
#
_symmetry.space_group_name_H-M   'P 1'
#
loop_
_entity.id
_entity.type
_entity.pdbx_description
1 polymer ?
#
loop_
_entity_poly.entity_id
_entity_poly.type
_entity_poly.pdbx_seq_one_letter_code
_entity_poly.pdbx_strand_id
1 'polypeptide(L)'
;MVPQEEIERFLLGEDDEKYIVSLEYDYKTSKIYKVIQDPVKGKMLRPDTFIPFAWVGDLKGKNFYKNDKHAQKRAMSENGILIEKLEDHGDERLQQGLTYLVKTTKTYSNLINFFKGGGLDPWGRDNSDCITILSPVEQYLIQKSKRLFKGFDEYDDIHRFVFDIETTGLDPKTSKMFLIGMRDNRGFLKLLSAQNEDEERQMIVEFFRTIDELKPSLIGGYNSAFFDFPYILKRAELLNLNIKKISKTLHPDYSLKQKDGILKLANEMEPYVQTQMWGYNIVDIAHAVRRAQAINSDIKSWSLKYITKFIEAEKTSRVYVEGDKIGKIYFDNEDYYLNPDSGGFKKVGMPGTENLMERFPGKFLEVKGSNIIERYLDDDLYETMVVDEQFNQANFLLSKLVPTTYERLSTMGTATLWKMIMCSWSYKHKLAIPKKLEKRKFTGGLSRLVQVGYSRNVLKLDYSSLYPSIQLVHDVFPKCDVTGAMKSMLKYFRDTRIMYKNLAGEFKTSDPKLAISYDRKQLPIKIFINAFFGSLSAPHVFPWGDIDMGEQITCTGRQYLRQMIMYFMNRGYVPLVMDTDGVNFETPQERVEYKYIGKGLNGLVKEGKEYVGSEADVAEYNDLFMRNEMGLDIDGVWPATINVARKNYALLTDKGKVKLTGNSIKSKKLQTYVAEFLDKGLRMLLDGKGSEFLDFYYEYVNKIFYKKIPLSKIANKARVKQSLEDYKVHITKTTKSGSMMSRQAHMELLLQANKSPGLGDTIFYVNNGERKSHGDVQKRKDSLVLNCYMIDEREIEMNPDLLGEYNVPRYLAAFNKRIEPLLVVYSPEIREDILIEDPKDQPIFTKSQTELVRGYPMKEFHQDTLDDVLTLSDTEISFWQSVGIDPYYMYIDDTLSMVNTDSVESNRKLMLEVVNKNIKVDSEELYEFDVDGDLMALSFD
;
A
#
# COMPACT_ATOMS: atom_id res chain seq x y z
N MET A 1 25.72 20.76 4.69
CA MET A 1 25.06 19.72 3.86
C MET A 1 26.13 18.90 3.16
N VAL A 2 25.94 17.61 3.09
CA VAL A 2 26.80 16.72 2.28
C VAL A 2 26.61 17.07 0.79
N PRO A 3 27.68 17.13 -0.03
CA PRO A 3 27.55 17.39 -1.47
C PRO A 3 26.62 16.40 -2.16
N GLN A 4 25.83 16.87 -3.11
CA GLN A 4 24.84 16.07 -3.85
C GLN A 4 25.48 14.86 -4.53
N GLU A 5 26.65 15.06 -5.17
CA GLU A 5 27.38 13.98 -5.84
C GLU A 5 27.86 12.87 -4.89
N GLU A 6 28.22 13.24 -3.65
CA GLU A 6 28.58 12.26 -2.63
C GLU A 6 27.38 11.44 -2.19
N ILE A 7 26.22 12.08 -2.00
CA ILE A 7 24.96 11.41 -1.66
C ILE A 7 24.55 10.46 -2.77
N GLU A 8 24.56 10.91 -4.02
CA GLU A 8 24.21 10.06 -5.15
C GLU A 8 25.11 8.84 -5.25
N ARG A 9 26.42 9.05 -5.20
CA ARG A 9 27.41 7.96 -5.24
C ARG A 9 27.24 6.99 -4.07
N PHE A 10 26.97 7.49 -2.88
CA PHE A 10 26.66 6.66 -1.70
C PHE A 10 25.39 5.83 -1.90
N LEU A 11 24.29 6.44 -2.32
CA LEU A 11 23.02 5.77 -2.52
C LEU A 11 23.10 4.69 -3.60
N LEU A 12 23.74 4.99 -4.73
CA LEU A 12 23.93 4.05 -5.85
C LEU A 12 25.04 3.00 -5.60
N GLY A 13 25.74 3.09 -4.45
CA GLY A 13 26.88 2.23 -4.13
C GLY A 13 28.17 2.65 -4.86
N GLU A 14 29.25 2.76 -4.12
CA GLU A 14 30.54 3.23 -4.61
C GLU A 14 31.34 2.17 -5.37
N ASP A 15 31.02 0.89 -5.18
CA ASP A 15 31.64 -0.21 -5.91
C ASP A 15 31.07 -0.31 -7.33
N ASP A 16 31.95 -0.51 -8.31
CA ASP A 16 31.60 -0.50 -9.73
C ASP A 16 31.24 -1.87 -10.31
N GLU A 17 31.23 -2.93 -9.50
CA GLU A 17 30.84 -4.26 -9.97
C GLU A 17 29.38 -4.27 -10.44
N LYS A 18 29.18 -4.65 -11.72
CA LYS A 18 27.90 -4.62 -12.40
C LYS A 18 27.24 -6.02 -12.39
N TYR A 19 25.95 -6.03 -12.70
CA TYR A 19 25.13 -7.22 -12.99
C TYR A 19 24.95 -8.18 -11.81
N ILE A 20 25.14 -7.72 -10.56
CA ILE A 20 24.78 -8.50 -9.37
C ILE A 20 23.25 -8.47 -9.24
N VAL A 21 22.60 -9.62 -9.40
CA VAL A 21 21.13 -9.75 -9.34
C VAL A 21 20.64 -10.32 -8.01
N SER A 22 21.47 -11.10 -7.32
CA SER A 22 21.16 -11.65 -5.99
C SER A 22 22.46 -11.94 -5.22
N LEU A 23 22.31 -12.17 -3.93
CA LEU A 23 23.38 -12.52 -3.02
C LEU A 23 22.93 -13.63 -2.08
N GLU A 24 23.79 -14.60 -1.88
CA GLU A 24 23.54 -15.73 -0.99
C GLU A 24 24.66 -15.86 0.04
N TYR A 25 24.31 -16.27 1.26
CA TYR A 25 25.29 -16.57 2.29
C TYR A 25 25.34 -18.06 2.59
N ASP A 26 26.51 -18.64 2.43
CA ASP A 26 26.76 -20.02 2.77
C ASP A 26 27.22 -20.14 4.24
N TYR A 27 26.36 -20.66 5.09
CA TYR A 27 26.63 -20.85 6.51
C TYR A 27 27.70 -21.96 6.76
N LYS A 28 27.99 -22.84 5.81
CA LYS A 28 28.99 -23.87 5.94
C LYS A 28 30.42 -23.34 5.71
N THR A 29 30.57 -22.60 4.62
CA THR A 29 31.86 -22.01 4.23
C THR A 29 32.06 -20.59 4.72
N SER A 30 30.99 -19.97 5.25
CA SER A 30 30.96 -18.55 5.70
C SER A 30 31.31 -17.55 4.61
N LYS A 31 30.98 -17.87 3.36
CA LYS A 31 31.20 -17.03 2.19
C LYS A 31 29.89 -16.41 1.70
N ILE A 32 30.00 -15.23 1.15
CA ILE A 32 28.98 -14.64 0.29
C ILE A 32 29.19 -15.14 -1.12
N TYR A 33 28.12 -15.52 -1.79
CA TYR A 33 28.13 -15.82 -3.22
C TYR A 33 27.36 -14.75 -3.96
N LYS A 34 28.04 -14.01 -4.82
CA LYS A 34 27.43 -13.05 -5.72
C LYS A 34 26.83 -13.80 -6.91
N VAL A 35 25.55 -13.60 -7.16
CA VAL A 35 24.85 -14.08 -8.34
C VAL A 35 24.94 -13.00 -9.39
N ILE A 36 25.75 -13.23 -10.40
CA ILE A 36 25.98 -12.25 -11.48
C ILE A 36 25.27 -12.74 -12.74
N GLN A 37 24.44 -11.87 -13.34
CA GLN A 37 23.82 -12.10 -14.64
C GLN A 37 24.57 -11.31 -15.70
N ASP A 38 25.72 -11.83 -16.12
CA ASP A 38 26.52 -11.19 -17.16
C ASP A 38 25.82 -11.32 -18.53
N PRO A 39 25.66 -10.24 -19.30
CA PRO A 39 24.98 -10.28 -20.61
C PRO A 39 25.62 -11.23 -21.62
N VAL A 40 26.93 -11.48 -21.51
CA VAL A 40 27.69 -12.32 -22.45
C VAL A 40 27.91 -13.73 -21.88
N LYS A 41 28.32 -13.82 -20.62
CA LYS A 41 28.72 -15.09 -19.97
C LYS A 41 27.57 -15.82 -19.30
N GLY A 42 26.37 -15.19 -19.26
CA GLY A 42 25.21 -15.73 -18.58
C GLY A 42 25.31 -15.64 -17.05
N LYS A 43 24.52 -16.45 -16.37
CA LYS A 43 24.39 -16.44 -14.91
C LYS A 43 25.49 -17.26 -14.24
N MET A 44 26.19 -16.65 -13.28
CA MET A 44 27.30 -17.29 -12.60
C MET A 44 27.34 -16.96 -11.11
N LEU A 45 27.99 -17.82 -10.33
CA LEU A 45 28.29 -17.60 -8.91
C LEU A 45 29.74 -17.17 -8.75
N ARG A 46 29.98 -16.13 -7.96
CA ARG A 46 31.32 -15.71 -7.53
C ARG A 46 31.38 -15.61 -6.01
N PRO A 47 32.24 -16.40 -5.35
CA PRO A 47 32.40 -16.28 -3.91
C PRO A 47 33.14 -14.99 -3.55
N ASP A 48 32.81 -14.47 -2.40
CA ASP A 48 33.47 -13.31 -1.77
C ASP A 48 33.42 -13.46 -0.25
N THR A 49 34.13 -12.61 0.45
CA THR A 49 34.17 -12.60 1.91
C THR A 49 33.88 -11.22 2.47
N PHE A 50 33.41 -11.19 3.69
CA PHE A 50 33.18 -9.97 4.45
C PHE A 50 33.55 -10.20 5.92
N ILE A 51 33.66 -9.12 6.67
CA ILE A 51 33.95 -9.16 8.11
C ILE A 51 32.61 -8.97 8.82
N PRO A 52 32.06 -10.00 9.47
CA PRO A 52 30.79 -9.87 10.19
C PRO A 52 30.87 -8.84 11.30
N PHE A 53 29.82 -8.02 11.46
CA PHE A 53 29.77 -6.95 12.42
C PHE A 53 28.38 -6.71 13.01
N ALA A 54 28.34 -6.00 14.16
CA ALA A 54 27.12 -5.51 14.79
C ALA A 54 27.40 -4.18 15.50
N TRP A 55 26.41 -3.30 15.53
CA TRP A 55 26.44 -2.12 16.39
C TRP A 55 25.97 -2.48 17.78
N VAL A 56 26.68 -2.01 18.80
CA VAL A 56 26.44 -2.36 20.20
C VAL A 56 26.59 -1.13 21.07
N GLY A 57 25.71 -1.00 22.05
CA GLY A 57 25.81 -0.01 23.12
C GLY A 57 26.70 -0.47 24.28
N ASP A 58 26.50 0.12 25.44
CA ASP A 58 27.21 -0.30 26.64
C ASP A 58 26.73 -1.67 27.13
N LEU A 59 27.60 -2.67 27.06
CA LEU A 59 27.33 -4.03 27.52
C LEU A 59 27.51 -4.20 29.02
N LYS A 60 28.16 -3.28 29.70
CA LYS A 60 28.50 -3.43 31.14
C LYS A 60 27.26 -3.44 32.04
N GLY A 61 26.25 -2.65 31.70
CA GLY A 61 25.01 -2.52 32.47
C GLY A 61 24.04 -3.71 32.41
N LYS A 62 24.23 -4.68 31.46
CA LYS A 62 23.26 -5.75 31.20
C LYS A 62 23.72 -7.15 31.67
N ASN A 63 24.57 -7.21 32.69
CA ASN A 63 25.07 -8.49 33.22
C ASN A 63 25.68 -9.40 32.13
N PHE A 64 26.26 -8.77 31.09
CA PHE A 64 26.88 -9.45 29.94
C PHE A 64 28.04 -10.29 30.42
N TYR A 65 28.08 -11.60 30.05
CA TYR A 65 28.94 -12.61 30.67
C TYR A 65 28.88 -12.61 32.20
N LYS A 66 27.73 -12.33 32.81
CA LYS A 66 27.54 -12.23 34.26
C LYS A 66 28.52 -11.25 34.92
N ASN A 67 28.97 -10.22 34.21
CA ASN A 67 29.99 -9.24 34.59
C ASN A 67 31.39 -9.84 34.87
N ASP A 68 31.65 -11.08 34.41
CA ASP A 68 32.96 -11.72 34.48
C ASP A 68 33.84 -11.29 33.30
N LYS A 69 34.79 -10.40 33.57
CA LYS A 69 35.74 -9.88 32.57
C LYS A 69 36.66 -10.96 32.00
N HIS A 70 36.98 -11.99 32.76
CA HIS A 70 37.82 -13.11 32.26
C HIS A 70 37.07 -13.99 31.31
N ALA A 71 35.81 -14.31 31.62
CA ALA A 71 34.92 -15.03 30.70
C ALA A 71 34.68 -14.26 29.40
N GLN A 72 34.43 -12.93 29.53
CA GLN A 72 34.26 -12.07 28.36
C GLN A 72 35.52 -12.04 27.47
N LYS A 73 36.73 -11.85 28.05
CA LYS A 73 37.99 -11.85 27.32
C LYS A 73 38.26 -13.18 26.61
N ARG A 74 37.98 -14.30 27.28
CA ARG A 74 38.11 -15.65 26.69
C ARG A 74 37.16 -15.77 25.51
N ALA A 75 35.89 -15.45 25.68
CA ALA A 75 34.90 -15.50 24.62
C ALA A 75 35.25 -14.58 23.44
N MET A 76 35.83 -13.40 23.70
CA MET A 76 36.35 -12.50 22.64
C MET A 76 37.45 -13.19 21.83
N SER A 77 38.45 -13.80 22.49
CA SER A 77 39.54 -14.52 21.83
C SER A 77 39.01 -15.72 21.03
N GLU A 78 38.14 -16.53 21.65
CA GLU A 78 37.57 -17.74 21.01
C GLU A 78 36.75 -17.41 19.77
N ASN A 79 36.05 -16.28 19.75
CA ASN A 79 35.25 -15.86 18.63
C ASN A 79 35.89 -14.81 17.70
N GLY A 80 37.17 -14.47 17.95
CA GLY A 80 37.92 -13.50 17.14
C GLY A 80 37.32 -12.10 17.14
N ILE A 81 36.84 -11.65 18.29
CA ILE A 81 36.11 -10.40 18.43
C ILE A 81 37.03 -9.20 18.50
N LEU A 82 36.73 -8.20 17.71
CA LEU A 82 37.33 -6.86 17.71
C LEU A 82 36.24 -5.84 18.01
N ILE A 83 36.58 -4.85 18.84
CA ILE A 83 35.65 -3.76 19.21
C ILE A 83 36.27 -2.44 18.78
N GLU A 84 35.51 -1.66 18.01
CA GLU A 84 35.87 -0.31 17.54
C GLU A 84 34.89 0.68 18.15
N LYS A 85 35.40 1.76 18.77
CA LYS A 85 34.54 2.86 19.22
C LYS A 85 34.10 3.70 18.02
N LEU A 86 32.85 4.09 17.99
CA LEU A 86 32.26 4.91 16.94
C LEU A 86 32.21 6.38 17.36
N GLU A 87 32.18 7.27 16.40
CA GLU A 87 32.11 8.71 16.61
C GLU A 87 30.69 9.14 16.99
N ASP A 88 30.59 10.04 17.96
CA ASP A 88 29.32 10.59 18.45
C ASP A 88 29.19 12.10 18.27
N HIS A 89 30.28 12.78 17.87
CA HIS A 89 30.36 14.22 17.66
C HIS A 89 29.79 15.07 18.81
N GLY A 90 29.74 14.53 20.03
CA GLY A 90 29.21 15.22 21.18
C GLY A 90 27.70 15.20 21.34
N ASP A 91 26.96 14.55 20.40
CA ASP A 91 25.50 14.40 20.50
C ASP A 91 25.12 13.40 21.59
N GLU A 92 24.23 13.81 22.49
CA GLU A 92 23.83 13.02 23.65
C GLU A 92 23.13 11.71 23.26
N ARG A 93 22.29 11.72 22.23
CA ARG A 93 21.57 10.53 21.78
C ARG A 93 22.51 9.51 21.12
N LEU A 94 23.54 9.99 20.40
CA LEU A 94 24.58 9.12 19.85
C LEU A 94 25.43 8.51 20.98
N GLN A 95 25.80 9.30 22.00
CA GLN A 95 26.56 8.83 23.18
C GLN A 95 25.82 7.76 23.98
N GLN A 96 24.50 7.91 24.13
CA GLN A 96 23.64 6.95 24.82
C GLN A 96 23.17 5.77 23.92
N GLY A 97 23.50 5.79 22.64
CA GLY A 97 23.09 4.82 21.65
C GLY A 97 24.05 3.64 21.49
N LEU A 98 24.18 3.17 20.25
CA LEU A 98 25.07 2.06 19.90
C LEU A 98 26.44 2.62 19.48
N THR A 99 27.32 2.76 20.45
CA THR A 99 28.60 3.49 20.37
C THR A 99 29.79 2.63 19.98
N TYR A 100 29.60 1.35 19.80
CA TYR A 100 30.66 0.41 19.40
C TYR A 100 30.27 -0.41 18.19
N LEU A 101 31.23 -0.65 17.31
CA LEU A 101 31.15 -1.64 16.24
C LEU A 101 31.94 -2.88 16.67
N VAL A 102 31.21 -3.96 16.90
CA VAL A 102 31.80 -5.26 17.22
C VAL A 102 31.96 -6.06 15.93
N LYS A 103 33.16 -6.47 15.62
CA LYS A 103 33.54 -7.23 14.43
C LYS A 103 34.09 -8.60 14.83
N THR A 104 34.08 -9.57 13.92
CA THR A 104 34.81 -10.83 14.12
C THR A 104 35.72 -11.15 12.95
N THR A 105 36.91 -11.63 13.24
CA THR A 105 37.85 -12.19 12.23
C THR A 105 37.47 -13.59 11.77
N LYS A 106 36.44 -14.18 12.39
CA LYS A 106 35.92 -15.51 12.11
C LYS A 106 34.59 -15.41 11.33
N THR A 107 33.65 -16.28 11.65
CA THR A 107 32.38 -16.40 10.91
C THR A 107 31.26 -15.57 11.55
N TYR A 108 30.19 -15.32 10.78
CA TYR A 108 28.98 -14.70 11.31
C TYR A 108 28.39 -15.48 12.51
N SER A 109 28.48 -16.82 12.47
CA SER A 109 28.05 -17.66 13.59
C SER A 109 28.86 -17.40 14.87
N ASN A 110 30.16 -17.11 14.76
CA ASN A 110 30.98 -16.72 15.90
C ASN A 110 30.53 -15.39 16.52
N LEU A 111 30.14 -14.43 15.68
CA LEU A 111 29.59 -13.17 16.19
C LEU A 111 28.29 -13.41 17.00
N ILE A 112 27.39 -14.23 16.47
CA ILE A 112 26.13 -14.59 17.14
C ILE A 112 26.43 -15.36 18.45
N ASN A 113 27.36 -16.32 18.43
CA ASN A 113 27.72 -17.13 19.60
C ASN A 113 28.31 -16.24 20.71
N PHE A 114 29.12 -15.25 20.34
CA PHE A 114 29.65 -14.29 21.31
C PHE A 114 28.53 -13.56 22.07
N PHE A 115 27.52 -13.05 21.38
CA PHE A 115 26.42 -12.38 22.02
C PHE A 115 25.53 -13.31 22.86
N LYS A 116 25.20 -14.50 22.30
CA LYS A 116 24.39 -15.49 23.02
C LYS A 116 25.09 -16.03 24.25
N GLY A 117 26.38 -16.29 24.16
CA GLY A 117 27.21 -16.70 25.29
C GLY A 117 27.28 -15.66 26.39
N GLY A 118 27.17 -14.38 26.05
CA GLY A 118 27.06 -13.26 26.98
C GLY A 118 25.65 -13.03 27.55
N GLY A 119 24.65 -13.83 27.16
CA GLY A 119 23.27 -13.68 27.63
C GLY A 119 22.43 -12.72 26.80
N LEU A 120 22.89 -12.31 25.61
CA LEU A 120 22.13 -11.47 24.67
C LEU A 120 21.68 -12.30 23.46
N ASP A 121 20.39 -12.29 23.17
CA ASP A 121 19.88 -12.75 21.87
C ASP A 121 19.84 -11.57 20.90
N PRO A 122 20.71 -11.52 19.86
CA PRO A 122 20.75 -10.40 18.91
C PRO A 122 19.44 -10.19 18.14
N TRP A 123 18.60 -11.23 18.10
CA TRP A 123 17.30 -11.22 17.43
C TRP A 123 16.12 -11.01 18.37
N GLY A 124 16.37 -11.01 19.69
CA GLY A 124 15.36 -10.81 20.72
C GLY A 124 14.89 -9.34 20.77
N ARG A 125 13.58 -9.13 20.92
CA ARG A 125 12.99 -7.79 21.00
C ARG A 125 13.55 -6.99 22.18
N ASP A 126 13.78 -7.65 23.32
CA ASP A 126 14.25 -7.02 24.56
C ASP A 126 15.70 -6.49 24.49
N ASN A 127 16.45 -6.91 23.48
CA ASN A 127 17.83 -6.49 23.26
C ASN A 127 17.99 -5.45 22.15
N SER A 128 16.89 -4.99 21.53
CA SER A 128 16.93 -4.08 20.38
C SER A 128 17.56 -2.71 20.67
N ASP A 129 17.62 -2.32 21.94
CA ASP A 129 18.23 -1.05 22.38
C ASP A 129 19.72 -1.18 22.70
N CYS A 130 20.24 -2.38 22.73
CA CYS A 130 21.65 -2.69 23.04
C CYS A 130 22.44 -3.15 21.84
N ILE A 131 21.78 -3.70 20.83
CA ILE A 131 22.43 -4.31 19.68
C ILE A 131 21.58 -4.16 18.42
N THR A 132 22.23 -3.84 17.33
CA THR A 132 21.66 -3.94 15.98
C THR A 132 22.56 -4.82 15.13
N ILE A 133 22.02 -5.92 14.65
CA ILE A 133 22.68 -6.83 13.73
C ILE A 133 21.83 -7.01 12.47
N LEU A 134 22.49 -7.00 11.32
CA LEU A 134 21.87 -7.20 10.02
C LEU A 134 22.17 -8.61 9.50
N SER A 135 21.45 -9.06 8.49
CA SER A 135 21.76 -10.33 7.83
C SER A 135 23.14 -10.29 7.19
N PRO A 136 23.83 -11.45 7.01
CA PRO A 136 25.14 -11.48 6.38
C PRO A 136 25.20 -10.78 5.01
N VAL A 137 24.14 -10.94 4.22
CA VAL A 137 24.05 -10.34 2.88
C VAL A 137 23.98 -8.81 2.96
N GLU A 138 23.18 -8.27 3.89
CA GLU A 138 23.08 -6.83 4.11
C GLU A 138 24.38 -6.24 4.65
N GLN A 139 25.03 -6.94 5.57
CA GLN A 139 26.36 -6.54 6.09
C GLN A 139 27.40 -6.48 4.95
N TYR A 140 27.37 -7.46 4.06
CA TYR A 140 28.26 -7.49 2.89
C TYR A 140 27.98 -6.30 1.95
N LEU A 141 26.71 -6.03 1.61
CA LEU A 141 26.33 -4.89 0.74
C LEU A 141 26.78 -3.56 1.32
N ILE A 142 26.61 -3.38 2.63
CA ILE A 142 27.02 -2.17 3.35
C ILE A 142 28.55 -2.05 3.35
N GLN A 143 29.24 -3.12 3.77
CA GLN A 143 30.71 -3.09 3.92
C GLN A 143 31.44 -2.89 2.59
N LYS A 144 30.92 -3.46 1.51
CA LYS A 144 31.51 -3.35 0.17
C LYS A 144 30.94 -2.22 -0.66
N SER A 145 30.03 -1.43 -0.08
CA SER A 145 29.33 -0.33 -0.79
C SER A 145 28.71 -0.77 -2.11
N LYS A 146 28.14 -1.99 -2.16
CA LYS A 146 27.52 -2.58 -3.35
C LYS A 146 26.00 -2.39 -3.34
N ARG A 147 25.42 -2.38 -4.54
CA ARG A 147 23.97 -2.42 -4.77
C ARG A 147 23.64 -3.48 -5.80
N LEU A 148 22.41 -3.98 -5.74
CA LEU A 148 21.89 -4.89 -6.74
C LEU A 148 21.57 -4.15 -8.04
N PHE A 149 21.55 -4.88 -9.12
CA PHE A 149 21.13 -4.44 -10.47
C PHE A 149 21.91 -3.24 -11.05
N LYS A 150 23.07 -2.92 -10.52
CA LYS A 150 23.97 -1.93 -11.17
C LYS A 150 24.37 -2.45 -12.56
N GLY A 151 24.24 -1.63 -13.58
CA GLY A 151 24.47 -2.00 -14.99
C GLY A 151 23.22 -2.43 -15.77
N PHE A 152 22.07 -2.55 -15.11
CA PHE A 152 20.77 -2.66 -15.78
C PHE A 152 20.07 -1.29 -15.70
N ASP A 153 19.68 -0.72 -16.84
CA ASP A 153 19.06 0.61 -16.85
C ASP A 153 17.56 0.54 -16.64
N GLU A 154 16.90 -0.41 -17.28
CA GLU A 154 15.46 -0.64 -17.18
C GLU A 154 15.13 -1.99 -16.52
N TYR A 155 13.91 -2.10 -16.02
CA TYR A 155 13.42 -3.35 -15.41
C TYR A 155 13.37 -4.50 -16.41
N ASP A 156 13.16 -4.16 -17.70
CA ASP A 156 13.12 -5.14 -18.80
C ASP A 156 14.49 -5.73 -19.17
N ASP A 157 15.59 -5.10 -18.76
CA ASP A 157 16.92 -5.67 -18.92
C ASP A 157 17.13 -6.93 -18.07
N ILE A 158 16.35 -7.07 -16.98
CA ILE A 158 16.43 -8.21 -16.09
C ILE A 158 15.68 -9.40 -16.69
N HIS A 159 16.30 -10.56 -16.72
CA HIS A 159 15.64 -11.79 -17.14
C HIS A 159 14.59 -12.22 -16.10
N ARG A 160 13.32 -12.00 -16.41
CA ARG A 160 12.15 -12.29 -15.58
C ARG A 160 11.40 -13.48 -16.15
N PHE A 161 11.04 -14.42 -15.30
CA PHE A 161 10.33 -15.64 -15.63
C PHE A 161 9.08 -15.72 -14.77
N VAL A 162 7.95 -15.99 -15.39
CA VAL A 162 6.68 -16.22 -14.70
C VAL A 162 6.13 -17.59 -15.03
N PHE A 163 5.39 -18.15 -14.07
CA PHE A 163 4.71 -19.44 -14.23
C PHE A 163 3.35 -19.41 -13.56
N ASP A 164 2.49 -20.29 -14.00
CA ASP A 164 1.17 -20.53 -13.44
C ASP A 164 0.77 -21.99 -13.61
N ILE A 165 -0.14 -22.53 -12.78
CA ILE A 165 -0.54 -23.93 -12.81
C ILE A 165 -2.05 -24.09 -12.89
N GLU A 166 -2.49 -25.14 -13.60
CA GLU A 166 -3.89 -25.55 -13.59
C GLU A 166 -4.05 -26.91 -12.93
N THR A 167 -5.07 -27.00 -12.08
CA THR A 167 -5.32 -28.17 -11.23
C THR A 167 -6.76 -28.64 -11.31
N THR A 168 -6.99 -29.92 -11.04
CA THR A 168 -8.36 -30.49 -10.99
C THR A 168 -9.12 -30.09 -9.72
N GLY A 169 -8.48 -29.42 -8.77
CA GLY A 169 -9.08 -28.94 -7.54
C GLY A 169 -8.04 -28.32 -6.61
N LEU A 170 -8.49 -27.68 -5.55
CA LEU A 170 -7.65 -26.84 -4.67
C LEU A 170 -6.77 -27.65 -3.69
N ASP A 171 -7.16 -28.88 -3.32
CA ASP A 171 -6.38 -29.71 -2.39
C ASP A 171 -5.42 -30.63 -3.15
N PRO A 172 -4.11 -30.43 -3.06
CA PRO A 172 -3.12 -31.26 -3.76
C PRO A 172 -3.10 -32.74 -3.32
N LYS A 173 -3.74 -33.10 -2.21
CA LYS A 173 -3.85 -34.48 -1.74
C LYS A 173 -4.89 -35.28 -2.52
N THR A 174 -5.97 -34.63 -2.95
CA THR A 174 -7.12 -35.24 -3.64
C THR A 174 -7.21 -34.83 -5.10
N SER A 175 -6.41 -33.90 -5.56
CA SER A 175 -6.46 -33.33 -6.88
C SER A 175 -5.08 -33.37 -7.55
N LYS A 176 -5.07 -33.30 -8.87
CA LYS A 176 -3.86 -33.38 -9.69
C LYS A 176 -3.59 -32.05 -10.38
N MET A 177 -2.33 -31.81 -10.66
CA MET A 177 -1.90 -30.73 -11.54
C MET A 177 -1.79 -31.29 -12.97
N PHE A 178 -2.43 -30.62 -13.94
CA PHE A 178 -2.48 -31.13 -15.32
C PHE A 178 -1.89 -30.15 -16.35
N LEU A 179 -1.66 -28.89 -15.99
CA LEU A 179 -0.94 -27.92 -16.80
C LEU A 179 0.04 -27.13 -15.95
N ILE A 180 1.21 -26.82 -16.52
CA ILE A 180 2.12 -25.77 -16.06
C ILE A 180 2.44 -24.88 -17.24
N GLY A 181 2.14 -23.59 -17.11
CA GLY A 181 2.54 -22.58 -18.06
C GLY A 181 3.79 -21.83 -17.60
N MET A 182 4.67 -21.50 -18.50
CA MET A 182 5.92 -20.79 -18.26
C MET A 182 6.17 -19.77 -19.36
N ARG A 183 6.50 -18.54 -18.96
CA ARG A 183 6.80 -17.43 -19.86
C ARG A 183 7.95 -16.60 -19.32
N ASP A 184 8.76 -16.01 -20.19
CA ASP A 184 9.73 -15.00 -19.79
C ASP A 184 9.57 -13.68 -20.60
N ASN A 185 10.31 -12.65 -20.22
CA ASN A 185 10.32 -11.36 -20.93
C ASN A 185 11.29 -11.35 -22.14
N ARG A 186 11.85 -12.52 -22.53
CA ARG A 186 12.76 -12.68 -23.68
C ARG A 186 12.16 -13.47 -24.83
N GLY A 187 10.86 -13.77 -24.76
CA GLY A 187 10.12 -14.46 -25.79
C GLY A 187 9.93 -15.95 -25.60
N PHE A 188 10.38 -16.50 -24.47
CA PHE A 188 10.11 -17.90 -24.13
C PHE A 188 8.67 -18.08 -23.68
N LEU A 189 8.01 -19.10 -24.23
CA LEU A 189 6.71 -19.61 -23.81
C LEU A 189 6.70 -21.12 -23.92
N LYS A 190 6.29 -21.79 -22.86
CA LYS A 190 6.15 -23.24 -22.84
C LYS A 190 4.97 -23.66 -21.96
N LEU A 191 4.11 -24.49 -22.50
CA LEU A 191 3.02 -25.13 -21.78
C LEU A 191 3.35 -26.61 -21.65
N LEU A 192 3.26 -27.16 -20.46
CA LEU A 192 3.45 -28.56 -20.14
C LEU A 192 2.13 -29.14 -19.69
N SER A 193 1.79 -30.32 -20.16
CA SER A 193 0.53 -31.00 -19.82
C SER A 193 0.77 -32.40 -19.26
N ALA A 194 -0.21 -32.88 -18.48
CA ALA A 194 -0.20 -34.21 -17.90
C ALA A 194 -1.62 -34.81 -17.87
N GLN A 195 -1.79 -36.03 -18.33
CA GLN A 195 -3.05 -36.76 -18.31
C GLN A 195 -3.12 -37.73 -17.12
N ASN A 196 -1.98 -38.15 -16.61
CA ASN A 196 -1.84 -39.13 -15.54
C ASN A 196 -0.70 -38.74 -14.58
N GLU A 197 -0.52 -39.52 -13.50
CA GLU A 197 0.47 -39.23 -12.47
C GLU A 197 1.93 -39.39 -12.96
N ASP A 198 2.19 -40.24 -13.91
CA ASP A 198 3.55 -40.39 -14.46
C ASP A 198 3.92 -39.18 -15.33
N GLU A 199 2.98 -38.67 -16.10
CA GLU A 199 3.15 -37.44 -16.86
C GLU A 199 3.22 -36.22 -15.94
N GLU A 200 2.41 -36.16 -14.87
CA GLU A 200 2.51 -35.10 -13.86
C GLU A 200 3.90 -35.09 -13.20
N ARG A 201 4.46 -36.27 -12.92
CA ARG A 201 5.83 -36.41 -12.41
C ARG A 201 6.85 -35.83 -13.39
N GLN A 202 6.73 -36.17 -14.68
CA GLN A 202 7.62 -35.67 -15.73
C GLN A 202 7.45 -34.15 -15.90
N MET A 203 6.25 -33.63 -15.84
CA MET A 203 5.92 -32.21 -15.93
C MET A 203 6.59 -31.39 -14.82
N ILE A 204 6.57 -31.87 -13.58
CA ILE A 204 7.25 -31.22 -12.45
C ILE A 204 8.77 -31.22 -12.66
N VAL A 205 9.34 -32.33 -13.10
CA VAL A 205 10.78 -32.42 -13.39
C VAL A 205 11.17 -31.46 -14.50
N GLU A 206 10.36 -31.36 -15.55
CA GLU A 206 10.58 -30.48 -16.70
C GLU A 206 10.47 -29.00 -16.32
N PHE A 207 9.53 -28.63 -15.42
CA PHE A 207 9.43 -27.30 -14.87
C PHE A 207 10.75 -26.85 -14.23
N PHE A 208 11.31 -27.65 -13.33
CA PHE A 208 12.59 -27.32 -12.70
C PHE A 208 13.77 -27.37 -13.68
N ARG A 209 13.73 -28.27 -14.68
CA ARG A 209 14.73 -28.30 -15.74
C ARG A 209 14.73 -27.02 -16.56
N THR A 210 13.55 -26.53 -16.93
CA THR A 210 13.40 -25.26 -17.67
C THR A 210 13.99 -24.09 -16.89
N ILE A 211 13.76 -24.01 -15.59
CA ILE A 211 14.38 -22.96 -14.74
C ILE A 211 15.92 -23.08 -14.75
N ASP A 212 16.46 -24.30 -14.68
CA ASP A 212 17.93 -24.54 -14.72
C ASP A 212 18.52 -24.19 -16.10
N GLU A 213 17.80 -24.42 -17.18
CA GLU A 213 18.22 -24.07 -18.53
C GLU A 213 18.21 -22.55 -18.77
N LEU A 214 17.10 -21.88 -18.43
CA LEU A 214 16.90 -20.44 -18.66
C LEU A 214 17.69 -19.59 -17.66
N LYS A 215 17.87 -20.05 -16.44
CA LYS A 215 18.56 -19.35 -15.34
C LYS A 215 18.08 -17.88 -15.16
N PRO A 216 16.77 -17.63 -15.02
CA PRO A 216 16.27 -16.27 -14.89
C PRO A 216 16.79 -15.58 -13.62
N SER A 217 16.83 -14.26 -13.59
CA SER A 217 17.19 -13.48 -12.39
C SER A 217 16.04 -13.40 -11.39
N LEU A 218 14.80 -13.33 -11.91
CA LEU A 218 13.55 -13.30 -11.14
C LEU A 218 12.65 -14.44 -11.57
N ILE A 219 12.07 -15.11 -10.59
CA ILE A 219 11.01 -16.11 -10.77
C ILE A 219 9.77 -15.60 -10.05
N GLY A 220 8.69 -15.40 -10.78
CA GLY A 220 7.43 -14.89 -10.25
C GLY A 220 6.25 -15.77 -10.60
N GLY A 221 5.17 -15.62 -9.84
CA GLY A 221 3.85 -16.12 -10.15
C GLY A 221 2.84 -15.25 -9.45
N TYR A 222 1.59 -15.28 -9.87
CA TYR A 222 0.55 -14.48 -9.25
C TYR A 222 -0.14 -15.29 -8.13
N ASN A 223 -0.02 -14.84 -6.88
CA ASN A 223 -0.45 -15.59 -5.69
C ASN A 223 0.33 -16.91 -5.46
N SER A 224 1.50 -17.02 -6.08
CA SER A 224 2.29 -18.25 -6.11
C SER A 224 2.89 -18.67 -4.77
N ALA A 225 3.07 -17.74 -3.84
CA ALA A 225 3.51 -18.03 -2.48
C ALA A 225 2.44 -18.75 -1.65
N PHE A 226 1.16 -18.57 -1.98
CA PHE A 226 0.04 -19.18 -1.28
C PHE A 226 -0.51 -20.43 -1.98
N PHE A 227 -0.39 -20.52 -3.31
CA PHE A 227 -0.99 -21.61 -4.08
C PHE A 227 0.05 -22.40 -4.88
N ASP A 228 0.65 -21.86 -5.93
CA ASP A 228 1.40 -22.62 -6.91
C ASP A 228 2.60 -23.36 -6.33
N PHE A 229 3.52 -22.67 -5.65
CA PHE A 229 4.69 -23.34 -5.07
C PHE A 229 4.33 -24.37 -3.99
N PRO A 230 3.47 -24.07 -2.99
CA PRO A 230 3.00 -25.09 -2.06
C PRO A 230 2.35 -26.30 -2.74
N TYR A 231 1.57 -26.05 -3.79
CA TYR A 231 0.90 -27.11 -4.55
C TYR A 231 1.91 -28.00 -5.29
N ILE A 232 2.80 -27.42 -6.09
CA ILE A 232 3.85 -28.13 -6.82
C ILE A 232 4.69 -28.98 -5.85
N LEU A 233 5.12 -28.41 -4.74
CA LEU A 233 5.96 -29.12 -3.77
C LEU A 233 5.22 -30.24 -3.08
N LYS A 234 3.94 -30.05 -2.76
CA LYS A 234 3.11 -31.11 -2.15
C LYS A 234 2.83 -32.25 -3.15
N ARG A 235 2.54 -31.93 -4.41
CA ARG A 235 2.40 -32.95 -5.47
C ARG A 235 3.71 -33.71 -5.70
N ALA A 236 4.83 -33.01 -5.75
CA ALA A 236 6.14 -33.65 -5.86
C ALA A 236 6.42 -34.63 -4.71
N GLU A 237 6.05 -34.27 -3.46
CA GLU A 237 6.15 -35.17 -2.30
C GLU A 237 5.28 -36.41 -2.48
N LEU A 238 4.02 -36.23 -2.85
CA LEU A 238 3.04 -37.34 -3.04
C LEU A 238 3.46 -38.26 -4.19
N LEU A 239 4.07 -37.74 -5.23
CA LEU A 239 4.62 -38.47 -6.38
C LEU A 239 6.01 -39.07 -6.12
N ASN A 240 6.51 -39.00 -4.88
CA ASN A 240 7.86 -39.49 -4.48
C ASN A 240 9.02 -38.87 -5.28
N LEU A 241 8.87 -37.61 -5.71
CA LEU A 241 9.94 -36.86 -6.35
C LEU A 241 10.92 -36.31 -5.31
N ASN A 242 12.20 -36.45 -5.57
CA ASN A 242 13.23 -35.85 -4.70
C ASN A 242 13.48 -34.38 -5.13
N ILE A 243 12.79 -33.44 -4.48
CA ILE A 243 12.92 -32.01 -4.75
C ILE A 243 14.38 -31.56 -4.72
N LYS A 244 15.22 -32.10 -3.82
CA LYS A 244 16.65 -31.75 -3.74
C LYS A 244 17.44 -32.12 -4.99
N LYS A 245 16.98 -33.14 -5.72
CA LYS A 245 17.63 -33.58 -6.96
C LYS A 245 17.12 -32.86 -8.19
N ILE A 246 15.82 -32.56 -8.24
CA ILE A 246 15.19 -31.94 -9.41
C ILE A 246 15.25 -30.41 -9.40
N SER A 247 15.15 -29.75 -8.25
CA SER A 247 15.32 -28.30 -8.13
C SER A 247 16.79 -27.93 -8.08
N LYS A 248 17.44 -27.93 -9.24
CA LYS A 248 18.84 -27.54 -9.36
C LYS A 248 19.06 -26.08 -9.06
N THR A 249 19.52 -25.80 -7.85
CA THR A 249 19.99 -24.46 -7.49
C THR A 249 21.36 -24.20 -8.14
N LEU A 250 21.78 -22.96 -8.18
CA LEU A 250 23.11 -22.62 -8.72
C LEU A 250 24.28 -23.15 -7.87
N HIS A 251 24.02 -23.61 -6.66
CA HIS A 251 25.03 -24.21 -5.79
C HIS A 251 24.63 -25.64 -5.43
N PRO A 252 25.54 -26.67 -5.64
CA PRO A 252 25.15 -28.07 -5.52
C PRO A 252 24.76 -28.53 -4.10
N ASP A 253 25.22 -27.83 -3.06
CA ASP A 253 24.92 -28.15 -1.67
C ASP A 253 23.59 -27.65 -1.16
N TYR A 254 22.89 -26.83 -1.95
CA TYR A 254 21.63 -26.20 -1.58
C TYR A 254 20.48 -26.70 -2.43
N SER A 255 19.31 -26.69 -1.86
CA SER A 255 18.05 -27.07 -2.53
C SER A 255 16.96 -26.04 -2.27
N LEU A 256 15.91 -26.10 -3.04
CA LEU A 256 14.69 -25.36 -2.78
C LEU A 256 14.16 -25.68 -1.36
N LYS A 257 13.74 -24.66 -0.65
CA LYS A 257 13.13 -24.77 0.68
C LYS A 257 12.03 -23.73 0.87
N GLN A 258 11.13 -24.02 1.78
CA GLN A 258 10.11 -23.08 2.23
C GLN A 258 10.36 -22.66 3.67
N LYS A 259 9.99 -21.43 3.99
CA LYS A 259 10.01 -20.90 5.36
C LYS A 259 8.87 -19.89 5.55
N ASP A 260 8.52 -19.63 6.80
CA ASP A 260 7.57 -18.59 7.13
C ASP A 260 8.13 -17.20 6.78
N GLY A 261 7.30 -16.39 6.17
CA GLY A 261 7.56 -15.00 5.83
C GLY A 261 6.46 -14.10 6.35
N ILE A 262 6.73 -12.80 6.38
CA ILE A 262 5.74 -11.78 6.75
C ILE A 262 5.73 -10.72 5.66
N LEU A 263 4.58 -10.54 5.04
CA LEU A 263 4.31 -9.43 4.13
C LEU A 263 3.82 -8.24 4.94
N LYS A 264 4.53 -7.12 4.89
CA LYS A 264 4.05 -5.85 5.44
C LYS A 264 3.21 -5.11 4.41
N LEU A 265 1.94 -5.02 4.70
CA LEU A 265 0.99 -4.09 4.10
C LEU A 265 0.97 -2.81 4.94
N ALA A 266 0.30 -1.75 4.49
CA ALA A 266 0.32 -0.46 5.20
C ALA A 266 0.14 -0.61 6.73
N ASN A 267 -1.03 -1.06 7.16
CA ASN A 267 -1.41 -1.20 8.58
C ASN A 267 -1.53 -2.66 9.05
N GLU A 268 -1.24 -3.62 8.17
CA GLU A 268 -1.41 -5.03 8.47
C GLU A 268 -0.12 -5.82 8.17
N MET A 269 0.10 -6.87 8.94
CA MET A 269 1.14 -7.86 8.68
C MET A 269 0.47 -9.18 8.37
N GLU A 270 0.79 -9.76 7.21
CA GLU A 270 0.24 -11.04 6.81
C GLU A 270 1.33 -12.10 6.70
N PRO A 271 1.12 -13.26 7.35
CA PRO A 271 2.01 -14.39 7.17
C PRO A 271 1.84 -14.97 5.76
N TYR A 272 2.92 -15.45 5.17
CA TYR A 272 2.95 -16.18 3.91
C TYR A 272 4.06 -17.23 3.91
N VAL A 273 4.05 -18.15 2.95
CA VAL A 273 5.11 -19.15 2.79
C VAL A 273 6.09 -18.65 1.75
N GLN A 274 7.28 -18.27 2.21
CA GLN A 274 8.37 -17.87 1.31
C GLN A 274 9.09 -19.09 0.75
N THR A 275 9.00 -19.29 -0.55
CA THR A 275 9.83 -20.26 -1.27
C THR A 275 11.18 -19.63 -1.57
N GLN A 276 12.26 -20.35 -1.33
CA GLN A 276 13.64 -19.93 -1.58
C GLN A 276 14.35 -20.96 -2.44
N MET A 277 14.98 -20.51 -3.50
CA MET A 277 15.83 -21.31 -4.38
C MET A 277 17.16 -20.58 -4.56
N TRP A 278 18.23 -21.20 -4.08
CA TRP A 278 19.54 -20.56 -3.97
C TRP A 278 20.07 -20.09 -5.34
N GLY A 279 20.38 -18.80 -5.42
CA GLY A 279 20.82 -18.16 -6.65
C GLY A 279 19.69 -17.54 -7.52
N TYR A 280 18.44 -17.60 -7.05
CA TYR A 280 17.28 -17.01 -7.74
C TYR A 280 16.50 -16.10 -6.79
N ASN A 281 15.98 -14.98 -7.29
CA ASN A 281 15.00 -14.21 -6.56
C ASN A 281 13.61 -14.75 -6.85
N ILE A 282 12.93 -15.25 -5.84
CA ILE A 282 11.55 -15.74 -5.96
C ILE A 282 10.61 -14.71 -5.31
N VAL A 283 9.68 -14.20 -6.08
CA VAL A 283 8.72 -13.19 -5.62
C VAL A 283 7.30 -13.56 -6.00
N ASP A 284 6.36 -13.26 -5.11
CA ASP A 284 4.94 -13.32 -5.46
C ASP A 284 4.52 -11.94 -5.98
N ILE A 285 4.10 -11.90 -7.25
CA ILE A 285 3.73 -10.65 -7.93
C ILE A 285 2.50 -10.01 -7.28
N ALA A 286 1.59 -10.82 -6.74
CA ALA A 286 0.43 -10.32 -6.01
C ALA A 286 0.82 -9.50 -4.76
N HIS A 287 2.00 -9.72 -4.17
CA HIS A 287 2.47 -8.91 -3.03
C HIS A 287 2.62 -7.42 -3.38
N ALA A 288 3.17 -7.11 -4.54
CA ALA A 288 3.32 -5.72 -4.98
C ALA A 288 1.96 -5.06 -5.23
N VAL A 289 1.03 -5.79 -5.86
CA VAL A 289 -0.35 -5.33 -6.07
C VAL A 289 -1.08 -5.09 -4.75
N ARG A 290 -0.95 -6.00 -3.78
CA ARG A 290 -1.57 -5.88 -2.46
C ARG A 290 -1.02 -4.72 -1.66
N ARG A 291 0.27 -4.44 -1.78
CA ARG A 291 0.90 -3.25 -1.19
C ARG A 291 0.37 -1.98 -1.85
N ALA A 292 0.25 -1.95 -3.17
CA ALA A 292 -0.38 -0.85 -3.89
C ALA A 292 -1.86 -0.67 -3.49
N GLN A 293 -2.62 -1.75 -3.38
CA GLN A 293 -4.01 -1.72 -2.91
C GLN A 293 -4.13 -1.19 -1.47
N ALA A 294 -3.17 -1.49 -0.60
CA ALA A 294 -3.21 -1.01 0.78
C ALA A 294 -3.11 0.53 0.84
N ILE A 295 -2.45 1.14 -0.14
CA ILE A 295 -2.23 2.58 -0.25
C ILE A 295 -3.29 3.21 -1.14
N ASN A 296 -3.54 2.63 -2.32
CA ASN A 296 -4.50 3.14 -3.30
C ASN A 296 -5.88 2.48 -3.13
N SER A 297 -6.85 3.26 -2.67
CA SER A 297 -8.22 2.81 -2.44
C SER A 297 -9.03 2.60 -3.74
N ASP A 298 -8.53 2.99 -4.89
CA ASP A 298 -9.18 2.75 -6.19
C ASP A 298 -8.98 1.31 -6.65
N ILE A 299 -7.94 0.67 -6.18
CA ILE A 299 -7.73 -0.77 -6.38
C ILE A 299 -8.68 -1.53 -5.44
N LYS A 300 -9.86 -1.89 -5.93
CA LYS A 300 -10.92 -2.57 -5.14
C LYS A 300 -10.63 -4.06 -4.89
N SER A 301 -9.91 -4.70 -5.81
CA SER A 301 -9.52 -6.12 -5.71
C SER A 301 -8.07 -6.29 -6.18
N TRP A 302 -7.37 -7.25 -5.58
CA TRP A 302 -6.03 -7.62 -6.02
C TRP A 302 -6.02 -8.88 -6.90
N SER A 303 -7.18 -9.40 -7.33
CA SER A 303 -7.20 -10.53 -8.28
C SER A 303 -6.58 -10.14 -9.62
N LEU A 304 -5.89 -11.06 -10.28
CA LEU A 304 -5.20 -10.82 -11.54
C LEU A 304 -6.16 -10.19 -12.57
N LYS A 305 -7.31 -10.80 -12.78
CA LYS A 305 -8.34 -10.34 -13.75
C LYS A 305 -8.90 -8.94 -13.44
N TYR A 306 -8.96 -8.56 -12.17
CA TYR A 306 -9.37 -7.21 -11.81
C TYR A 306 -8.26 -6.19 -12.07
N ILE A 307 -7.02 -6.53 -11.69
CA ILE A 307 -5.89 -5.62 -11.84
C ILE A 307 -5.57 -5.34 -13.30
N THR A 308 -5.62 -6.34 -14.17
CA THR A 308 -5.38 -6.15 -15.61
C THR A 308 -6.42 -5.23 -16.24
N LYS A 309 -7.69 -5.34 -15.85
CA LYS A 309 -8.74 -4.38 -16.24
C LYS A 309 -8.48 -2.99 -15.67
N PHE A 310 -8.09 -2.91 -14.40
CA PHE A 310 -7.84 -1.64 -13.72
C PHE A 310 -6.70 -0.84 -14.37
N ILE A 311 -5.65 -1.52 -14.83
CA ILE A 311 -4.51 -0.89 -15.54
C ILE A 311 -4.69 -0.84 -17.06
N GLU A 312 -5.88 -1.21 -17.57
CA GLU A 312 -6.24 -1.21 -19.00
C GLU A 312 -5.30 -2.07 -19.86
N ALA A 313 -4.76 -3.15 -19.29
CA ALA A 313 -3.80 -4.05 -19.94
C ALA A 313 -4.42 -5.37 -20.43
N GLU A 314 -5.71 -5.57 -20.21
CA GLU A 314 -6.41 -6.77 -20.65
C GLU A 314 -6.50 -6.83 -22.19
N LYS A 315 -6.17 -7.99 -22.76
CA LYS A 315 -6.35 -8.21 -24.21
C LYS A 315 -7.83 -8.28 -24.55
N THR A 316 -8.25 -7.69 -25.68
CA THR A 316 -9.62 -7.86 -26.21
C THR A 316 -9.94 -9.31 -26.51
N SER A 317 -8.94 -10.10 -26.88
CA SER A 317 -9.03 -11.53 -27.21
C SER A 317 -8.92 -12.47 -26.00
N ARG A 318 -9.00 -11.94 -24.77
CA ARG A 318 -8.87 -12.70 -23.53
C ARG A 318 -9.92 -13.81 -23.41
N VAL A 319 -9.48 -15.05 -23.17
CA VAL A 319 -10.36 -16.19 -22.88
C VAL A 319 -10.70 -16.22 -21.40
N TYR A 320 -11.97 -16.32 -21.07
CA TYR A 320 -12.46 -16.46 -19.71
C TYR A 320 -13.04 -17.85 -19.48
N VAL A 321 -12.55 -18.55 -18.48
CA VAL A 321 -13.06 -19.85 -18.05
C VAL A 321 -13.36 -19.80 -16.56
N GLU A 322 -14.50 -20.37 -16.16
CA GLU A 322 -14.83 -20.53 -14.74
C GLU A 322 -13.94 -21.59 -14.11
N GLY A 323 -13.40 -21.33 -12.93
CA GLY A 323 -12.38 -22.18 -12.33
C GLY A 323 -12.75 -23.66 -12.17
N ASP A 324 -14.03 -23.95 -11.85
CA ASP A 324 -14.55 -25.33 -11.73
C ASP A 324 -14.72 -26.03 -13.08
N LYS A 325 -14.79 -25.29 -14.17
CA LYS A 325 -14.95 -25.84 -15.54
C LYS A 325 -13.61 -26.10 -16.23
N ILE A 326 -12.49 -25.55 -15.72
CA ILE A 326 -11.18 -25.65 -16.36
C ILE A 326 -10.80 -27.13 -16.56
N GLY A 327 -10.77 -27.92 -15.51
CA GLY A 327 -10.44 -29.33 -15.60
C GLY A 327 -11.43 -30.11 -16.48
N LYS A 328 -12.73 -29.82 -16.36
CA LYS A 328 -13.76 -30.48 -17.17
C LYS A 328 -13.59 -30.23 -18.67
N ILE A 329 -13.46 -28.96 -19.08
CA ILE A 329 -13.26 -28.57 -20.48
C ILE A 329 -12.00 -29.23 -21.02
N TYR A 330 -10.91 -29.24 -20.23
CA TYR A 330 -9.64 -29.80 -20.65
C TYR A 330 -9.72 -31.32 -20.89
N PHE A 331 -10.29 -32.10 -19.93
CA PHE A 331 -10.31 -33.56 -20.01
C PHE A 331 -11.43 -34.12 -20.86
N ASP A 332 -12.62 -33.50 -20.88
CA ASP A 332 -13.68 -33.88 -21.82
C ASP A 332 -13.26 -33.60 -23.27
N ASN A 333 -12.41 -32.62 -23.46
CA ASN A 333 -11.74 -32.28 -24.72
C ASN A 333 -12.68 -32.25 -25.95
N GLU A 334 -13.90 -31.76 -25.71
CA GLU A 334 -14.94 -31.65 -26.75
C GLU A 334 -14.61 -30.48 -27.72
N ASP A 335 -15.41 -30.38 -28.81
CA ASP A 335 -15.21 -29.34 -29.79
C ASP A 335 -15.91 -28.02 -29.39
N TYR A 336 -15.24 -26.90 -29.61
CA TYR A 336 -15.70 -25.56 -29.33
C TYR A 336 -15.48 -24.63 -30.54
N TYR A 337 -16.38 -23.70 -30.75
CA TYR A 337 -16.16 -22.53 -31.58
C TYR A 337 -15.55 -21.40 -30.74
N LEU A 338 -14.31 -21.01 -31.06
CA LEU A 338 -13.59 -19.90 -30.42
C LEU A 338 -13.57 -18.70 -31.36
N ASN A 339 -13.97 -17.53 -30.85
CA ASN A 339 -13.73 -16.28 -31.54
C ASN A 339 -12.34 -15.75 -31.14
N PRO A 340 -11.35 -15.73 -32.07
CA PRO A 340 -9.98 -15.32 -31.73
C PRO A 340 -9.83 -13.83 -31.37
N ASP A 341 -10.78 -12.97 -31.81
CA ASP A 341 -10.72 -11.52 -31.59
C ASP A 341 -11.29 -11.12 -30.23
N SER A 342 -12.31 -11.85 -29.75
CA SER A 342 -12.98 -11.54 -28.48
C SER A 342 -12.72 -12.54 -27.36
N GLY A 343 -12.06 -13.67 -27.65
CA GLY A 343 -11.86 -14.75 -26.68
C GLY A 343 -13.13 -15.53 -26.29
N GLY A 344 -14.28 -15.13 -26.83
CA GLY A 344 -15.55 -15.80 -26.56
C GLY A 344 -15.60 -17.18 -27.21
N PHE A 345 -16.09 -18.18 -26.47
CA PHE A 345 -16.21 -19.54 -27.04
C PHE A 345 -17.55 -20.19 -26.65
N LYS A 346 -17.98 -21.14 -27.49
CA LYS A 346 -19.19 -21.95 -27.28
C LYS A 346 -18.94 -23.37 -27.68
N LYS A 347 -19.45 -24.32 -26.88
CA LYS A 347 -19.39 -25.76 -27.21
C LYS A 347 -20.19 -26.05 -28.47
N VAL A 348 -19.63 -26.84 -29.40
CA VAL A 348 -20.30 -27.29 -30.62
C VAL A 348 -21.51 -28.12 -30.27
N GLY A 349 -22.63 -27.92 -31.00
CA GLY A 349 -23.90 -28.61 -30.76
C GLY A 349 -24.79 -28.03 -29.68
N MET A 350 -24.38 -26.91 -29.04
CA MET A 350 -25.26 -26.17 -28.13
C MET A 350 -26.25 -25.29 -28.95
N PRO A 351 -27.43 -24.96 -28.37
CA PRO A 351 -28.38 -24.06 -29.03
C PRO A 351 -27.72 -22.73 -29.44
N GLY A 352 -27.89 -22.35 -30.69
CA GLY A 352 -27.32 -21.11 -31.29
C GLY A 352 -25.89 -21.27 -31.84
N THR A 353 -25.38 -22.50 -31.93
CA THR A 353 -24.12 -22.83 -32.59
C THR A 353 -24.33 -23.44 -33.99
N GLU A 354 -25.58 -23.65 -34.38
CA GLU A 354 -25.89 -24.23 -35.69
C GLU A 354 -25.40 -23.35 -36.84
N ASN A 355 -24.60 -23.92 -37.73
CA ASN A 355 -24.00 -23.25 -38.90
C ASN A 355 -23.22 -21.95 -38.55
N LEU A 356 -22.63 -21.88 -37.35
CA LEU A 356 -21.94 -20.66 -36.90
C LEU A 356 -20.77 -20.26 -37.80
N MET A 357 -20.03 -21.26 -38.33
CA MET A 357 -18.90 -21.04 -39.26
C MET A 357 -19.41 -20.55 -40.63
N GLU A 358 -20.57 -21.01 -41.09
CA GLU A 358 -21.19 -20.57 -42.35
C GLU A 358 -21.81 -19.17 -42.23
N ARG A 359 -22.43 -18.89 -41.08
CA ARG A 359 -23.05 -17.59 -40.80
C ARG A 359 -22.04 -16.45 -40.60
N PHE A 360 -20.86 -16.79 -40.09
CA PHE A 360 -19.80 -15.84 -39.78
C PHE A 360 -18.45 -16.37 -40.29
N PRO A 361 -18.23 -16.40 -41.60
CA PRO A 361 -16.98 -16.93 -42.17
C PRO A 361 -15.75 -16.19 -41.64
N GLY A 362 -14.76 -16.94 -41.12
CA GLY A 362 -13.50 -16.43 -40.62
C GLY A 362 -13.56 -15.80 -39.23
N LYS A 363 -14.74 -15.70 -38.58
CA LYS A 363 -14.86 -15.13 -37.22
C LYS A 363 -14.69 -16.16 -36.12
N PHE A 364 -14.77 -17.41 -36.39
CA PHE A 364 -14.66 -18.49 -35.42
C PHE A 364 -13.68 -19.54 -35.91
N LEU A 365 -12.98 -20.14 -34.94
CA LEU A 365 -12.12 -21.31 -35.13
C LEU A 365 -12.75 -22.48 -34.37
N GLU A 366 -12.78 -23.66 -35.00
CA GLU A 366 -13.15 -24.88 -34.33
C GLU A 366 -11.90 -25.43 -33.61
N VAL A 367 -11.96 -25.59 -32.30
CA VAL A 367 -10.83 -25.98 -31.46
C VAL A 367 -11.27 -26.98 -30.40
N LYS A 368 -10.34 -27.77 -29.89
CA LYS A 368 -10.57 -28.68 -28.78
C LYS A 368 -10.63 -27.93 -27.43
N GLY A 369 -11.33 -28.51 -26.46
CA GLY A 369 -11.38 -27.95 -25.10
C GLY A 369 -10.00 -27.72 -24.46
N SER A 370 -9.04 -28.62 -24.72
CA SER A 370 -7.65 -28.45 -24.28
C SER A 370 -7.04 -27.14 -24.80
N ASN A 371 -7.26 -26.80 -26.08
CA ASN A 371 -6.74 -25.55 -26.66
C ASN A 371 -7.36 -24.28 -26.03
N ILE A 372 -8.64 -24.35 -25.60
CA ILE A 372 -9.28 -23.28 -24.85
C ILE A 372 -8.54 -23.03 -23.53
N ILE A 373 -8.23 -24.10 -22.80
CA ILE A 373 -7.57 -23.99 -21.48
C ILE A 373 -6.08 -23.60 -21.63
N GLU A 374 -5.40 -24.11 -22.65
CA GLU A 374 -4.04 -23.68 -22.98
C GLU A 374 -3.98 -22.17 -23.30
N ARG A 375 -4.97 -21.68 -24.08
CA ARG A 375 -5.10 -20.25 -24.36
C ARG A 375 -5.40 -19.43 -23.12
N TYR A 376 -6.29 -19.94 -22.26
CA TYR A 376 -6.60 -19.32 -20.97
C TYR A 376 -5.33 -19.16 -20.10
N LEU A 377 -4.51 -20.22 -19.97
CA LEU A 377 -3.27 -20.20 -19.23
C LEU A 377 -2.22 -19.25 -19.85
N ASP A 378 -2.12 -19.21 -21.20
CA ASP A 378 -1.24 -18.25 -21.88
C ASP A 378 -1.65 -16.80 -21.60
N ASP A 379 -2.95 -16.52 -21.57
CA ASP A 379 -3.46 -15.19 -21.23
C ASP A 379 -3.15 -14.84 -19.76
N ASP A 380 -3.29 -15.78 -18.80
CA ASP A 380 -2.92 -15.56 -17.38
C ASP A 380 -1.42 -15.29 -17.22
N LEU A 381 -0.57 -15.99 -17.97
CA LEU A 381 0.88 -15.74 -17.99
C LEU A 381 1.23 -14.34 -18.54
N TYR A 382 0.58 -13.95 -19.65
CA TYR A 382 0.75 -12.63 -20.21
C TYR A 382 0.35 -11.53 -19.21
N GLU A 383 -0.82 -11.67 -18.61
CA GLU A 383 -1.34 -10.75 -17.61
C GLU A 383 -0.43 -10.66 -16.39
N THR A 384 0.08 -11.79 -15.91
CA THR A 384 1.05 -11.86 -14.80
C THR A 384 2.33 -11.09 -15.13
N MET A 385 2.86 -11.21 -16.36
CA MET A 385 4.06 -10.49 -16.80
C MET A 385 3.83 -8.97 -16.86
N VAL A 386 2.68 -8.54 -17.38
CA VAL A 386 2.32 -7.11 -17.46
C VAL A 386 2.12 -6.51 -16.08
N VAL A 387 1.47 -7.24 -15.17
CA VAL A 387 1.29 -6.81 -13.78
C VAL A 387 2.63 -6.74 -13.04
N ASP A 388 3.53 -7.70 -13.28
CA ASP A 388 4.89 -7.65 -12.75
C ASP A 388 5.63 -6.39 -13.19
N GLU A 389 5.59 -6.09 -14.48
CA GLU A 389 6.21 -4.87 -15.03
C GLU A 389 5.64 -3.60 -14.39
N GLN A 390 4.31 -3.53 -14.25
CA GLN A 390 3.65 -2.34 -13.71
C GLN A 390 3.94 -2.11 -12.21
N PHE A 391 3.98 -3.17 -11.39
CA PHE A 391 4.01 -3.02 -9.93
C PHE A 391 5.37 -3.32 -9.30
N ASN A 392 6.20 -4.19 -9.90
CA ASN A 392 7.51 -4.56 -9.34
C ASN A 392 8.67 -3.69 -9.83
N GLN A 393 8.49 -2.87 -10.86
CA GLN A 393 9.49 -1.89 -11.30
C GLN A 393 9.93 -0.97 -10.14
N ALA A 394 9.01 -0.62 -9.24
CA ALA A 394 9.32 0.17 -8.05
C ALA A 394 10.35 -0.53 -7.15
N ASN A 395 10.21 -1.84 -6.94
CA ASN A 395 11.13 -2.63 -6.14
C ASN A 395 12.52 -2.73 -6.79
N PHE A 396 12.58 -2.81 -8.12
CA PHE A 396 13.85 -2.76 -8.86
C PHE A 396 14.59 -1.44 -8.64
N LEU A 397 13.92 -0.30 -8.78
CA LEU A 397 14.53 1.01 -8.57
C LEU A 397 15.01 1.19 -7.13
N LEU A 398 14.22 0.76 -6.14
CA LEU A 398 14.60 0.82 -4.73
C LEU A 398 15.77 -0.11 -4.40
N SER A 399 15.90 -1.26 -5.06
CA SER A 399 17.03 -2.18 -4.83
C SER A 399 18.38 -1.65 -5.30
N LYS A 400 18.38 -0.66 -6.21
CA LYS A 400 19.58 0.10 -6.59
C LYS A 400 20.02 1.13 -5.55
N LEU A 401 19.18 1.43 -4.56
CA LEU A 401 19.44 2.44 -3.55
C LEU A 401 19.66 1.82 -2.16
N VAL A 402 18.91 0.75 -1.85
CA VAL A 402 18.87 0.16 -0.50
C VAL A 402 19.74 -1.08 -0.43
N PRO A 403 20.67 -1.19 0.54
CA PRO A 403 21.58 -2.35 0.67
C PRO A 403 20.85 -3.57 1.28
N THR A 404 19.96 -4.19 0.52
CA THR A 404 19.22 -5.41 0.91
C THR A 404 18.93 -6.29 -0.30
N THR A 405 18.38 -7.49 -0.10
CA THR A 405 18.00 -8.39 -1.19
C THR A 405 16.67 -7.96 -1.81
N TYR A 406 16.46 -8.25 -3.09
CA TYR A 406 15.23 -7.95 -3.81
C TYR A 406 13.99 -8.59 -3.15
N GLU A 407 14.07 -9.86 -2.76
CA GLU A 407 12.99 -10.57 -2.08
C GLU A 407 12.60 -9.90 -0.75
N ARG A 408 13.60 -9.49 0.04
CA ARG A 408 13.33 -8.81 1.31
C ARG A 408 12.73 -7.43 1.09
N LEU A 409 13.22 -6.70 0.09
CA LEU A 409 12.69 -5.37 -0.26
C LEU A 409 11.22 -5.45 -0.69
N SER A 410 10.83 -6.50 -1.43
CA SER A 410 9.45 -6.67 -1.89
C SER A 410 8.43 -6.87 -0.75
N THR A 411 8.89 -7.20 0.47
CA THR A 411 8.02 -7.53 1.61
C THR A 411 8.22 -6.66 2.86
N MET A 412 9.30 -5.86 2.93
CA MET A 412 9.61 -5.04 4.11
C MET A 412 8.83 -3.72 4.11
N GLY A 413 8.62 -3.16 5.31
CA GLY A 413 8.02 -1.83 5.48
C GLY A 413 8.99 -0.70 5.15
N THR A 414 8.45 0.45 4.77
CA THR A 414 9.21 1.62 4.31
C THR A 414 10.13 2.24 5.35
N ALA A 415 9.75 2.25 6.63
CA ALA A 415 10.64 2.70 7.72
C ALA A 415 11.92 1.86 7.83
N THR A 416 11.85 0.57 7.47
CA THR A 416 13.03 -0.30 7.45
C THR A 416 13.98 0.08 6.31
N LEU A 417 13.48 0.61 5.19
CA LEU A 417 14.31 1.08 4.07
C LEU A 417 15.22 2.23 4.53
N TRP A 418 14.65 3.24 5.19
CA TRP A 418 15.41 4.36 5.75
C TRP A 418 16.42 3.90 6.80
N LYS A 419 16.02 2.98 7.69
CA LYS A 419 16.95 2.39 8.67
C LYS A 419 18.14 1.73 7.98
N MET A 420 17.93 0.99 6.89
CA MET A 420 19.01 0.34 6.15
C MET A 420 19.99 1.35 5.53
N ILE A 421 19.48 2.43 4.94
CA ILE A 421 20.29 3.51 4.39
C ILE A 421 21.11 4.18 5.49
N MET A 422 20.48 4.54 6.61
CA MET A 422 21.17 5.21 7.72
C MET A 422 22.18 4.31 8.42
N CYS A 423 21.90 3.00 8.55
CA CYS A 423 22.91 2.02 9.00
C CYS A 423 24.11 1.96 8.04
N SER A 424 23.86 2.01 6.73
CA SER A 424 24.94 2.04 5.73
C SER A 424 25.77 3.33 5.84
N TRP A 425 25.12 4.47 6.03
CA TRP A 425 25.79 5.75 6.25
C TRP A 425 26.64 5.74 7.53
N SER A 426 26.05 5.29 8.63
CA SER A 426 26.76 5.17 9.93
C SER A 426 27.96 4.23 9.85
N TYR A 427 27.86 3.12 9.10
CA TYR A 427 28.99 2.21 8.90
C TYR A 427 30.13 2.89 8.12
N LYS A 428 29.80 3.57 7.02
CA LYS A 428 30.76 4.27 6.17
C LYS A 428 31.53 5.35 6.93
N HIS A 429 30.82 6.14 7.71
CA HIS A 429 31.36 7.31 8.42
C HIS A 429 31.75 6.99 9.87
N LYS A 430 31.71 5.71 10.28
CA LYS A 430 32.01 5.25 11.64
C LYS A 430 31.21 5.95 12.73
N LEU A 431 29.98 6.29 12.47
CA LEU A 431 29.09 6.97 13.40
C LEU A 431 28.34 5.98 14.30
N ALA A 432 28.11 6.38 15.55
CA ALA A 432 27.20 5.69 16.44
C ALA A 432 25.76 5.69 15.89
N ILE A 433 24.96 4.70 16.29
CA ILE A 433 23.52 4.71 16.03
C ILE A 433 22.82 5.34 17.24
N PRO A 434 21.93 6.32 17.05
CA PRO A 434 21.29 7.02 18.15
C PRO A 434 20.46 6.09 19.05
N LYS A 435 20.32 6.45 20.32
CA LYS A 435 19.36 5.81 21.22
C LYS A 435 17.96 6.05 20.72
N LYS A 436 17.16 4.99 20.68
CA LYS A 436 15.74 5.11 20.40
C LYS A 436 15.04 5.92 21.48
N LEU A 437 14.06 6.72 21.09
CA LEU A 437 13.17 7.41 22.02
C LEU A 437 11.90 6.59 22.24
N GLU A 438 11.23 6.86 23.34
CA GLU A 438 9.95 6.25 23.64
C GLU A 438 8.84 6.79 22.72
N LYS A 439 7.81 5.98 22.52
CA LYS A 439 6.62 6.39 21.78
C LYS A 439 5.88 7.46 22.57
N ARG A 440 5.61 8.59 21.95
CA ARG A 440 4.78 9.68 22.46
C ARG A 440 3.78 10.08 21.39
N LYS A 441 2.57 10.41 21.79
CA LYS A 441 1.59 11.02 20.91
C LYS A 441 1.93 12.51 20.70
N PHE A 442 1.65 13.02 19.53
CA PHE A 442 1.73 14.44 19.20
C PHE A 442 0.59 14.83 18.27
N THR A 443 0.34 16.11 18.11
CA THR A 443 -0.72 16.63 17.27
C THR A 443 -0.33 16.56 15.80
N GLY A 444 -1.11 15.81 15.02
CA GLY A 444 -0.89 15.60 13.59
C GLY A 444 -1.35 16.74 12.68
N GLY A 445 -1.61 16.44 11.42
CA GLY A 445 -2.13 17.37 10.43
C GLY A 445 -3.56 17.81 10.73
N LEU A 446 -3.93 18.99 10.22
CA LEU A 446 -5.28 19.53 10.36
C LEU A 446 -6.24 18.85 9.39
N SER A 447 -7.32 18.28 9.91
CA SER A 447 -8.40 17.74 9.10
C SER A 447 -9.73 18.15 9.70
N ARG A 448 -10.51 18.96 8.95
CA ARG A 448 -11.80 19.51 9.38
C ARG A 448 -12.80 19.53 8.22
N LEU A 449 -14.06 19.43 8.55
CA LEU A 449 -15.18 19.61 7.65
C LEU A 449 -15.94 20.88 8.07
N VAL A 450 -15.85 21.91 7.24
CA VAL A 450 -16.50 23.21 7.50
C VAL A 450 -17.88 23.27 6.86
N GLN A 451 -18.07 22.63 5.70
CA GLN A 451 -19.38 22.59 5.05
C GLN A 451 -19.83 21.17 4.80
N VAL A 452 -20.91 20.78 5.41
CA VAL A 452 -21.63 19.53 5.20
C VAL A 452 -22.63 19.69 4.05
N GLY A 453 -22.87 18.63 3.29
CA GLY A 453 -23.85 18.60 2.21
C GLY A 453 -23.24 18.86 0.84
N TYR A 454 -24.02 19.46 -0.05
CA TYR A 454 -23.72 19.61 -1.47
C TYR A 454 -23.03 20.93 -1.78
N SER A 455 -22.02 20.90 -2.63
CA SER A 455 -21.34 22.10 -3.14
C SER A 455 -21.10 22.01 -4.64
N ARG A 456 -21.02 23.13 -5.34
CA ARG A 456 -20.75 23.23 -6.78
C ARG A 456 -19.46 24.00 -7.04
N ASN A 457 -18.91 23.80 -8.24
CA ASN A 457 -17.71 24.50 -8.70
C ASN A 457 -16.59 24.48 -7.65
N VAL A 458 -16.21 23.27 -7.25
CA VAL A 458 -15.22 23.06 -6.19
C VAL A 458 -13.83 22.99 -6.76
N LEU A 459 -12.93 23.81 -6.21
CA LEU A 459 -11.50 23.82 -6.48
C LEU A 459 -10.77 23.13 -5.34
N LYS A 460 -9.98 22.10 -5.62
CA LYS A 460 -9.07 21.50 -4.66
C LYS A 460 -7.68 22.08 -4.84
N LEU A 461 -7.16 22.66 -3.78
CA LEU A 461 -5.79 23.15 -3.69
C LEU A 461 -4.98 22.27 -2.75
N ASP A 462 -3.76 21.97 -3.13
CA ASP A 462 -2.91 21.05 -2.40
C ASP A 462 -1.46 21.50 -2.42
N TYR A 463 -0.73 21.35 -1.31
CA TYR A 463 0.69 21.66 -1.27
C TYR A 463 1.51 20.50 -1.86
N SER A 464 2.40 20.82 -2.76
CA SER A 464 3.32 19.84 -3.33
C SER A 464 4.27 19.26 -2.28
N SER A 465 4.01 17.99 -1.84
CA SER A 465 4.86 17.31 -0.86
C SER A 465 5.08 18.12 0.42
N LEU A 466 4.00 18.58 1.08
CA LEU A 466 4.02 19.53 2.19
C LEU A 466 5.09 19.22 3.24
N TYR A 467 5.09 18.06 3.88
CA TYR A 467 6.00 17.74 4.98
C TYR A 467 7.49 17.69 4.57
N PRO A 468 7.86 17.02 3.47
CA PRO A 468 9.24 17.08 2.97
C PRO A 468 9.69 18.50 2.61
N SER A 469 8.80 19.31 2.06
CA SER A 469 9.09 20.71 1.74
C SER A 469 9.31 21.56 2.99
N ILE A 470 8.46 21.40 4.00
CA ILE A 470 8.63 22.04 5.31
C ILE A 470 9.99 21.68 5.91
N GLN A 471 10.36 20.40 5.90
CA GLN A 471 11.65 19.96 6.42
C GLN A 471 12.82 20.65 5.75
N LEU A 472 12.78 20.78 4.43
CA LEU A 472 13.86 21.39 3.66
C LEU A 472 13.89 22.91 3.79
N VAL A 473 12.73 23.58 3.79
CA VAL A 473 12.59 25.04 3.88
C VAL A 473 12.96 25.53 5.28
N HIS A 474 12.41 24.86 6.32
CA HIS A 474 12.58 25.29 7.73
C HIS A 474 13.71 24.55 8.44
N ASP A 475 14.51 23.75 7.75
CA ASP A 475 15.65 22.99 8.27
C ASP A 475 15.29 22.08 9.47
N VAL A 476 14.13 21.39 9.39
CA VAL A 476 13.62 20.57 10.49
C VAL A 476 14.17 19.15 10.39
N PHE A 477 15.32 18.91 11.00
CA PHE A 477 16.02 17.63 11.03
C PHE A 477 16.52 17.28 12.44
N PRO A 478 16.62 15.98 12.77
CA PRO A 478 17.12 15.57 14.09
C PRO A 478 18.56 16.01 14.35
N LYS A 479 18.85 16.51 15.54
CA LYS A 479 20.20 16.91 15.94
C LYS A 479 21.21 15.76 15.85
N CYS A 480 20.75 14.51 16.05
CA CYS A 480 21.60 13.32 15.92
C CYS A 480 22.00 12.99 14.47
N ASP A 481 21.47 13.69 13.46
CA ASP A 481 22.03 13.69 12.10
C ASP A 481 23.22 14.66 12.00
N VAL A 482 24.24 14.39 12.75
CA VAL A 482 25.43 15.26 12.91
C VAL A 482 26.16 15.58 11.61
N THR A 483 25.90 14.81 10.56
CA THR A 483 26.49 15.04 9.23
C THR A 483 25.56 15.80 8.27
N GLY A 484 24.28 15.97 8.63
CA GLY A 484 23.26 16.51 7.72
C GLY A 484 22.94 15.61 6.53
N ALA A 485 23.21 14.30 6.66
CA ALA A 485 23.01 13.34 5.59
C ALA A 485 21.53 13.15 5.25
N MET A 486 20.65 13.11 6.27
CA MET A 486 19.21 12.97 6.08
C MET A 486 18.63 14.12 5.24
N LYS A 487 19.04 15.36 5.55
CA LYS A 487 18.67 16.54 4.77
C LYS A 487 19.12 16.43 3.32
N SER A 488 20.38 16.07 3.10
CA SER A 488 20.95 15.95 1.76
C SER A 488 20.30 14.81 0.96
N MET A 489 20.01 13.68 1.59
CA MET A 489 19.30 12.56 0.95
C MET A 489 17.85 12.93 0.62
N LEU A 490 17.12 13.57 1.54
CA LEU A 490 15.75 14.00 1.28
C LEU A 490 15.70 14.98 0.10
N LYS A 491 16.62 15.93 0.05
CA LYS A 491 16.75 16.85 -1.07
C LYS A 491 17.02 16.10 -2.39
N TYR A 492 17.98 15.17 -2.40
CA TYR A 492 18.27 14.35 -3.58
C TYR A 492 17.03 13.61 -4.11
N PHE A 493 16.30 12.93 -3.23
CA PHE A 493 15.09 12.19 -3.63
C PHE A 493 14.01 13.12 -4.16
N ARG A 494 13.78 14.28 -3.51
CA ARG A 494 12.79 15.25 -3.96
C ARG A 494 13.15 15.79 -5.35
N ASP A 495 14.39 16.22 -5.53
CA ASP A 495 14.85 16.80 -6.79
C ASP A 495 14.79 15.77 -7.94
N THR A 496 15.20 14.53 -7.66
CA THR A 496 15.07 13.40 -8.62
C THR A 496 13.62 13.12 -8.99
N ARG A 497 12.70 13.17 -8.02
CA ARG A 497 11.26 13.00 -8.28
C ARG A 497 10.72 14.12 -9.17
N ILE A 498 11.05 15.37 -8.86
CA ILE A 498 10.62 16.54 -9.64
C ILE A 498 11.14 16.41 -11.08
N MET A 499 12.40 16.04 -11.26
CA MET A 499 12.99 15.78 -12.57
C MET A 499 12.18 14.75 -13.37
N TYR A 500 11.87 13.59 -12.79
CA TYR A 500 11.07 12.56 -13.47
C TYR A 500 9.64 13.01 -13.77
N LYS A 501 9.00 13.75 -12.85
CA LYS A 501 7.65 14.33 -13.07
C LYS A 501 7.66 15.31 -14.25
N ASN A 502 8.68 16.16 -14.35
CA ASN A 502 8.81 17.12 -15.45
C ASN A 502 9.06 16.43 -16.79
N LEU A 503 9.97 15.45 -16.83
CA LEU A 503 10.23 14.64 -18.03
C LEU A 503 8.97 13.87 -18.48
N ALA A 504 8.21 13.30 -17.56
CA ALA A 504 6.94 12.64 -17.88
C ALA A 504 5.94 13.64 -18.52
N GLY A 505 5.88 14.87 -18.03
CA GLY A 505 5.05 15.94 -18.61
C GLY A 505 5.53 16.36 -20.01
N GLU A 506 6.82 16.54 -20.19
CA GLU A 506 7.43 16.95 -21.46
C GLU A 506 7.19 15.95 -22.59
N PHE A 507 7.37 14.66 -22.30
CA PHE A 507 7.22 13.60 -23.30
C PHE A 507 5.78 13.12 -23.47
N LYS A 508 4.80 13.65 -22.73
CA LYS A 508 3.41 13.16 -22.73
C LYS A 508 2.76 13.10 -24.10
N THR A 509 3.06 14.05 -24.99
CA THR A 509 2.53 14.13 -26.34
C THR A 509 3.49 13.60 -27.41
N SER A 510 4.80 13.77 -27.23
CA SER A 510 5.82 13.40 -28.21
C SER A 510 6.21 11.91 -28.15
N ASP A 511 6.31 11.35 -26.93
CA ASP A 511 6.61 9.93 -26.70
C ASP A 511 5.86 9.43 -25.46
N PRO A 512 4.59 8.99 -25.61
CA PRO A 512 3.77 8.53 -24.48
C PRO A 512 4.38 7.34 -23.72
N LYS A 513 5.15 6.48 -24.36
CA LYS A 513 5.80 5.33 -23.72
C LYS A 513 6.91 5.81 -22.78
N LEU A 514 7.73 6.74 -23.24
CA LEU A 514 8.78 7.33 -22.44
C LEU A 514 8.19 8.14 -21.27
N ALA A 515 7.11 8.89 -21.50
CA ALA A 515 6.37 9.58 -20.44
C ALA A 515 5.89 8.63 -19.34
N ILE A 516 5.29 7.50 -19.71
CA ILE A 516 4.86 6.45 -18.77
C ILE A 516 6.06 5.88 -17.99
N SER A 517 7.21 5.65 -18.65
CA SER A 517 8.41 5.18 -17.98
C SER A 517 8.88 6.16 -16.89
N TYR A 518 8.93 7.46 -17.19
CA TYR A 518 9.31 8.47 -16.20
C TYR A 518 8.27 8.59 -15.07
N ASP A 519 6.99 8.51 -15.38
CA ASP A 519 5.94 8.53 -14.36
C ASP A 519 6.05 7.32 -13.40
N ARG A 520 6.34 6.14 -13.94
CA ARG A 520 6.63 4.94 -13.13
C ARG A 520 7.88 5.11 -12.24
N LYS A 521 8.93 5.78 -12.75
CA LYS A 521 10.18 6.03 -11.99
C LYS A 521 9.97 6.99 -10.81
N GLN A 522 9.07 7.97 -10.92
CA GLN A 522 8.84 8.92 -9.83
C GLN A 522 8.03 8.35 -8.66
N LEU A 523 7.15 7.36 -8.90
CA LEU A 523 6.25 6.80 -7.88
C LEU A 523 6.98 6.17 -6.68
N PRO A 524 7.98 5.26 -6.85
CA PRO A 524 8.70 4.70 -5.70
C PRO A 524 9.46 5.75 -4.91
N ILE A 525 9.96 6.78 -5.57
CA ILE A 525 10.64 7.91 -4.90
C ILE A 525 9.63 8.71 -4.07
N LYS A 526 8.41 8.95 -4.60
CA LYS A 526 7.32 9.58 -3.84
C LYS A 526 7.01 8.80 -2.56
N ILE A 527 6.85 7.49 -2.66
CA ILE A 527 6.58 6.62 -1.50
C ILE A 527 7.73 6.73 -0.48
N PHE A 528 8.97 6.71 -0.96
CA PHE A 528 10.16 6.77 -0.13
C PHE A 528 10.29 8.10 0.62
N ILE A 529 10.03 9.22 -0.05
CA ILE A 529 10.03 10.57 0.55
C ILE A 529 8.95 10.69 1.62
N ASN A 530 7.72 10.25 1.32
CA ASN A 530 6.61 10.32 2.28
C ASN A 530 6.85 9.42 3.50
N ALA A 531 7.45 8.25 3.30
CA ALA A 531 7.84 7.36 4.38
C ALA A 531 8.91 7.96 5.30
N PHE A 532 9.63 8.98 4.85
CA PHE A 532 10.65 9.66 5.66
C PHE A 532 10.05 10.38 6.86
N PHE A 533 9.00 11.18 6.65
CA PHE A 533 8.28 11.84 7.73
C PHE A 533 7.76 10.83 8.75
N GLY A 534 7.10 9.76 8.27
CA GLY A 534 6.60 8.71 9.15
C GLY A 534 7.71 7.99 9.92
N SER A 535 8.88 7.77 9.30
CA SER A 535 10.04 7.20 10.00
C SER A 535 10.59 8.17 11.05
N LEU A 536 10.67 9.45 10.71
CA LEU A 536 11.12 10.50 11.62
C LEU A 536 10.24 10.59 12.87
N SER A 537 8.94 10.47 12.71
CA SER A 537 7.94 10.52 13.79
C SER A 537 7.84 9.23 14.61
N ALA A 538 8.61 8.19 14.27
CA ALA A 538 8.62 6.88 14.93
C ALA A 538 9.99 6.51 15.54
N PRO A 539 10.53 7.29 16.50
CA PRO A 539 11.89 7.07 17.03
C PRO A 539 12.07 5.76 17.80
N HIS A 540 11.00 5.11 18.21
CA HIS A 540 11.01 3.78 18.81
C HIS A 540 11.29 2.66 17.79
N VAL A 541 11.05 2.91 16.49
CA VAL A 541 11.32 2.00 15.38
C VAL A 541 12.56 2.44 14.61
N PHE A 542 12.65 3.74 14.31
CA PHE A 542 13.72 4.36 13.54
C PHE A 542 14.62 5.19 14.51
N PRO A 543 15.83 4.70 14.85
CA PRO A 543 16.65 5.34 15.87
C PRO A 543 16.98 6.81 15.63
N TRP A 544 17.08 7.25 14.38
CA TRP A 544 17.29 8.66 14.02
C TRP A 544 16.01 9.51 14.05
N GLY A 545 14.86 8.89 14.35
CA GLY A 545 13.60 9.61 14.46
C GLY A 545 13.58 10.59 15.64
N ASP A 546 12.72 11.60 15.55
CA ASP A 546 12.53 12.63 16.57
C ASP A 546 11.10 13.14 16.55
N ILE A 547 10.36 12.91 17.63
CA ILE A 547 8.95 13.29 17.74
C ILE A 547 8.79 14.81 17.75
N ASP A 548 9.71 15.55 18.39
CA ASP A 548 9.62 17.00 18.45
C ASP A 548 9.75 17.62 17.05
N MET A 549 10.62 17.04 16.21
CA MET A 549 10.72 17.42 14.81
C MET A 549 9.45 17.05 14.04
N GLY A 550 8.86 15.87 14.30
CA GLY A 550 7.58 15.46 13.72
C GLY A 550 6.45 16.43 14.08
N GLU A 551 6.37 16.85 15.35
CA GLU A 551 5.40 17.82 15.84
C GLU A 551 5.61 19.20 15.21
N GLN A 552 6.86 19.65 15.11
CA GLN A 552 7.20 20.91 14.43
C GLN A 552 6.74 20.90 12.96
N ILE A 553 6.97 19.82 12.22
CA ILE A 553 6.54 19.70 10.83
C ILE A 553 5.02 19.81 10.72
N THR A 554 4.26 19.11 11.58
CA THR A 554 2.80 19.16 11.52
C THR A 554 2.25 20.49 12.00
N CYS A 555 2.83 21.11 13.02
CA CYS A 555 2.47 22.46 13.46
C CYS A 555 2.68 23.48 12.33
N THR A 556 3.84 23.44 11.68
CA THR A 556 4.12 24.31 10.53
C THR A 556 3.14 24.07 9.39
N GLY A 557 2.82 22.80 9.09
CA GLY A 557 1.85 22.46 8.05
C GLY A 557 0.46 23.02 8.32
N ARG A 558 -0.02 22.93 9.57
CA ARG A 558 -1.30 23.54 9.95
C ARG A 558 -1.32 25.07 9.77
N GLN A 559 -0.20 25.70 10.01
CA GLN A 559 -0.09 27.11 9.78
C GLN A 559 -0.16 27.45 8.28
N TYR A 560 0.57 26.78 7.42
CA TYR A 560 0.46 26.96 5.97
C TYR A 560 -0.97 26.77 5.46
N LEU A 561 -1.70 25.80 6.00
CA LEU A 561 -3.12 25.63 5.67
C LEU A 561 -3.95 26.86 6.09
N ARG A 562 -3.75 27.40 7.30
CA ARG A 562 -4.45 28.62 7.75
C ARG A 562 -4.15 29.79 6.84
N GLN A 563 -2.91 29.99 6.46
CA GLN A 563 -2.50 31.04 5.53
C GLN A 563 -3.21 30.92 4.18
N MET A 564 -3.24 29.70 3.61
CA MET A 564 -3.97 29.43 2.37
C MET A 564 -5.45 29.75 2.52
N ILE A 565 -6.10 29.26 3.57
CA ILE A 565 -7.53 29.48 3.82
C ILE A 565 -7.84 30.97 3.86
N MET A 566 -7.10 31.75 4.65
CA MET A 566 -7.34 33.19 4.78
C MET A 566 -7.11 33.93 3.48
N TYR A 567 -6.08 33.59 2.73
CA TYR A 567 -5.81 34.22 1.44
C TYR A 567 -6.95 34.01 0.43
N PHE A 568 -7.43 32.77 0.31
CA PHE A 568 -8.51 32.43 -0.63
C PHE A 568 -9.87 32.93 -0.15
N MET A 569 -10.16 32.91 1.15
CA MET A 569 -11.37 33.52 1.70
C MET A 569 -11.45 35.01 1.39
N ASN A 570 -10.34 35.75 1.47
CA ASN A 570 -10.31 37.20 1.10
C ASN A 570 -10.63 37.43 -0.37
N ARG A 571 -10.60 36.40 -1.21
CA ARG A 571 -10.99 36.41 -2.62
C ARG A 571 -12.38 35.84 -2.88
N GLY A 572 -13.15 35.60 -1.82
CA GLY A 572 -14.53 35.11 -1.92
C GLY A 572 -14.64 33.59 -2.10
N TYR A 573 -13.58 32.81 -1.92
CA TYR A 573 -13.66 31.35 -1.87
C TYR A 573 -14.20 30.88 -0.53
N VAL A 574 -15.05 29.86 -0.53
CA VAL A 574 -15.61 29.26 0.69
C VAL A 574 -14.91 27.95 0.99
N PRO A 575 -14.19 27.82 2.11
CA PRO A 575 -13.54 26.56 2.48
C PRO A 575 -14.60 25.51 2.86
N LEU A 576 -14.44 24.28 2.35
CA LEU A 576 -15.39 23.19 2.53
C LEU A 576 -14.82 22.09 3.43
N VAL A 577 -13.70 21.54 3.00
CA VAL A 577 -12.99 20.42 3.64
C VAL A 577 -11.50 20.71 3.64
N MET A 578 -10.86 20.48 4.78
CA MET A 578 -9.42 20.55 4.95
C MET A 578 -8.90 19.16 5.24
N ASP A 579 -7.81 18.80 4.61
CA ASP A 579 -7.18 17.49 4.83
C ASP A 579 -5.66 17.56 4.69
N THR A 580 -5.00 17.73 5.82
CA THR A 580 -3.56 17.65 6.04
C THR A 580 -2.71 18.62 5.21
N ASP A 581 -2.76 18.59 3.90
CA ASP A 581 -1.94 19.31 2.93
C ASP A 581 -2.77 20.10 1.91
N GLY A 582 -4.09 19.94 1.93
CA GLY A 582 -4.96 20.58 0.97
C GLY A 582 -6.32 21.04 1.52
N VAL A 583 -6.97 21.88 0.75
CA VAL A 583 -8.31 22.42 1.04
C VAL A 583 -9.18 22.39 -0.21
N ASN A 584 -10.41 21.92 -0.05
CA ASN A 584 -11.44 22.06 -1.06
C ASN A 584 -12.17 23.39 -0.83
N PHE A 585 -12.30 24.22 -1.85
CA PHE A 585 -13.01 25.48 -1.83
C PHE A 585 -14.17 25.49 -2.82
N GLU A 586 -15.31 26.02 -2.43
CA GLU A 586 -16.31 26.47 -3.40
C GLU A 586 -15.81 27.78 -4.01
N THR A 587 -15.76 27.85 -5.34
CA THR A 587 -15.28 29.05 -6.05
C THR A 587 -16.35 30.14 -6.08
N PRO A 588 -15.99 31.44 -6.08
CA PRO A 588 -16.96 32.55 -6.18
C PRO A 588 -17.83 32.42 -7.45
N GLN A 589 -19.15 32.64 -7.30
CA GLN A 589 -20.10 32.59 -8.43
C GLN A 589 -19.96 33.77 -9.38
N GLU A 590 -19.71 34.94 -8.87
CA GLU A 590 -19.47 36.17 -9.64
C GLU A 590 -17.99 36.53 -9.53
N ARG A 591 -17.29 36.41 -10.63
CA ARG A 591 -15.88 36.72 -10.67
C ARG A 591 -15.61 37.73 -11.79
N VAL A 592 -15.03 38.86 -11.42
CA VAL A 592 -14.36 39.71 -12.38
C VAL A 592 -13.19 38.91 -12.94
N GLU A 593 -13.00 38.88 -14.26
CA GLU A 593 -11.84 38.23 -14.86
C GLU A 593 -10.54 38.74 -14.17
N TYR A 594 -10.02 37.91 -13.27
CA TYR A 594 -8.78 38.20 -12.60
C TYR A 594 -7.62 37.63 -13.42
N LYS A 595 -6.71 38.55 -13.76
CA LYS A 595 -5.51 38.20 -14.48
C LYS A 595 -4.28 38.56 -13.64
N TYR A 596 -3.34 37.63 -13.57
CA TYR A 596 -2.08 37.82 -12.88
C TYR A 596 -0.92 37.60 -13.83
N ILE A 597 0.04 38.53 -13.85
CA ILE A 597 1.30 38.34 -14.58
C ILE A 597 2.34 37.92 -13.59
N GLY A 598 2.84 36.69 -13.73
CA GLY A 598 3.82 36.11 -12.84
C GLY A 598 5.05 37.00 -12.66
N LYS A 599 5.42 37.28 -11.43
CA LYS A 599 6.61 38.07 -11.06
C LYS A 599 7.85 37.18 -10.90
N GLY A 600 7.65 35.88 -10.70
CA GLY A 600 8.72 34.90 -10.49
C GLY A 600 9.54 35.12 -9.22
N LEU A 601 8.96 35.75 -8.19
CA LEU A 601 9.64 36.19 -6.97
C LEU A 601 10.29 35.01 -6.21
N ASN A 602 9.63 33.86 -6.19
CA ASN A 602 10.07 32.68 -5.46
C ASN A 602 10.46 31.49 -6.39
N GLY A 603 10.57 31.73 -7.71
CA GLY A 603 10.99 30.72 -8.69
C GLY A 603 9.96 29.64 -9.01
N LEU A 604 8.77 29.66 -8.40
CA LEU A 604 7.69 28.70 -8.62
C LEU A 604 6.79 29.09 -9.79
N VAL A 605 6.65 30.37 -10.03
CA VAL A 605 5.82 30.95 -11.08
C VAL A 605 6.74 31.51 -12.17
N LYS A 606 6.34 31.33 -13.44
CA LYS A 606 7.13 31.84 -14.56
C LYS A 606 6.97 33.34 -14.68
N GLU A 607 8.06 34.10 -14.62
CA GLU A 607 8.06 35.54 -14.80
C GLU A 607 7.54 35.92 -16.19
N GLY A 608 6.65 36.91 -16.21
CA GLY A 608 6.02 37.41 -17.43
C GLY A 608 4.93 36.55 -18.03
N LYS A 609 4.65 35.35 -17.47
CA LYS A 609 3.52 34.50 -17.90
C LYS A 609 2.21 35.08 -17.36
N GLU A 610 1.20 35.18 -18.23
CA GLU A 610 -0.17 35.52 -17.84
C GLU A 610 -0.91 34.29 -17.32
N TYR A 611 -1.56 34.43 -16.16
CA TYR A 611 -2.43 33.43 -15.52
C TYR A 611 -3.83 34.04 -15.39
N VAL A 612 -4.87 33.21 -15.49
CA VAL A 612 -6.28 33.67 -15.44
C VAL A 612 -7.10 32.87 -14.43
N GLY A 613 -8.12 33.50 -13.88
CA GLY A 613 -9.07 32.86 -12.97
C GLY A 613 -8.39 32.27 -11.73
N SER A 614 -8.73 31.04 -11.34
CA SER A 614 -8.15 30.40 -10.16
C SER A 614 -6.65 30.11 -10.30
N GLU A 615 -6.15 29.93 -11.53
CA GLU A 615 -4.70 29.82 -11.77
C GLU A 615 -3.98 31.13 -11.43
N ALA A 616 -4.63 32.28 -11.64
CA ALA A 616 -4.05 33.58 -11.29
C ALA A 616 -3.93 33.74 -9.77
N ASP A 617 -4.96 33.34 -9.00
CA ASP A 617 -4.92 33.40 -7.53
C ASP A 617 -3.84 32.47 -6.96
N VAL A 618 -3.68 31.25 -7.52
CA VAL A 618 -2.65 30.32 -7.10
C VAL A 618 -1.25 30.79 -7.48
N ALA A 619 -1.09 31.36 -8.68
CA ALA A 619 0.17 31.91 -9.12
C ALA A 619 0.61 33.10 -8.25
N GLU A 620 -0.29 34.02 -7.94
CA GLU A 620 0.00 35.12 -7.04
C GLU A 620 0.33 34.64 -5.63
N TYR A 621 -0.44 33.67 -5.10
CA TYR A 621 -0.14 33.06 -3.79
C TYR A 621 1.27 32.49 -3.75
N ASN A 622 1.66 31.73 -4.77
CA ASN A 622 2.98 31.12 -4.86
C ASN A 622 4.08 32.19 -4.95
N ASP A 623 3.86 33.25 -5.72
CA ASP A 623 4.82 34.36 -5.81
C ASP A 623 4.98 35.13 -4.50
N LEU A 624 3.90 35.24 -3.71
CA LEU A 624 3.90 36.01 -2.46
C LEU A 624 4.47 35.20 -1.29
N PHE A 625 4.07 33.92 -1.15
CA PHE A 625 4.24 33.20 0.10
C PHE A 625 5.10 31.93 -0.01
N MET A 626 5.31 31.40 -1.22
CA MET A 626 5.99 30.12 -1.36
C MET A 626 7.45 30.27 -1.76
N ARG A 627 8.29 29.36 -1.30
CA ARG A 627 9.71 29.27 -1.68
C ARG A 627 9.89 28.17 -2.73
N ASN A 628 11.05 28.16 -3.41
CA ASN A 628 11.36 27.20 -4.48
C ASN A 628 11.14 25.73 -4.10
N GLU A 629 11.25 25.39 -2.83
CA GLU A 629 11.07 24.05 -2.31
C GLU A 629 9.61 23.68 -2.04
N MET A 630 8.69 24.65 -2.00
CA MET A 630 7.29 24.40 -1.67
C MET A 630 6.38 25.21 -2.57
N GLY A 631 5.37 24.59 -3.14
CA GLY A 631 4.37 25.25 -3.99
C GLY A 631 2.94 24.77 -3.71
N LEU A 632 2.00 25.64 -4.02
CA LEU A 632 0.58 25.32 -4.02
C LEU A 632 0.16 24.96 -5.45
N ASP A 633 -0.47 23.81 -5.62
CA ASP A 633 -0.96 23.31 -6.90
C ASP A 633 -2.50 23.23 -6.91
N ILE A 634 -3.10 23.29 -8.10
CA ILE A 634 -4.50 22.92 -8.32
C ILE A 634 -4.53 21.41 -8.55
N ASP A 635 -5.00 20.66 -7.54
CA ASP A 635 -5.15 19.21 -7.63
C ASP A 635 -6.38 18.77 -8.44
N GLY A 636 -7.43 19.61 -8.47
CA GLY A 636 -8.59 19.35 -9.29
C GLY A 636 -9.66 20.42 -9.24
N VAL A 637 -10.51 20.39 -10.28
CA VAL A 637 -11.74 21.20 -10.36
C VAL A 637 -12.91 20.26 -10.52
N TRP A 638 -13.89 20.36 -9.63
CA TRP A 638 -15.01 19.44 -9.53
C TRP A 638 -16.33 20.14 -9.74
N PRO A 639 -17.14 19.75 -10.73
CA PRO A 639 -18.47 20.33 -10.96
C PRO A 639 -19.39 20.26 -9.74
N ALA A 640 -19.31 19.17 -8.96
CA ALA A 640 -20.11 18.98 -7.77
C ALA A 640 -19.39 18.09 -6.74
N THR A 641 -19.66 18.34 -5.46
CA THR A 641 -19.19 17.50 -4.35
C THR A 641 -20.30 17.29 -3.32
N ILE A 642 -20.23 16.19 -2.58
CA ILE A 642 -21.04 15.93 -1.40
C ILE A 642 -20.09 15.66 -0.24
N ASN A 643 -20.07 16.55 0.73
CA ASN A 643 -19.28 16.45 1.94
C ASN A 643 -20.14 15.84 3.05
N VAL A 644 -19.76 14.63 3.52
CA VAL A 644 -20.57 13.86 4.46
C VAL A 644 -20.00 13.94 5.88
N ALA A 645 -18.72 13.74 6.02
CA ALA A 645 -18.01 13.80 7.28
C ALA A 645 -16.53 14.09 7.01
N ARG A 646 -15.76 14.35 8.05
CA ARG A 646 -14.30 14.50 7.95
C ARG A 646 -13.70 13.32 7.18
N LYS A 647 -12.90 13.60 6.16
CA LYS A 647 -12.30 12.61 5.24
C LYS A 647 -13.30 11.67 4.54
N ASN A 648 -14.58 12.05 4.46
CA ASN A 648 -15.62 11.29 3.77
C ASN A 648 -16.43 12.20 2.87
N TYR A 649 -16.13 12.19 1.57
CA TYR A 649 -16.79 13.01 0.56
C TYR A 649 -16.80 12.32 -0.81
N ALA A 650 -17.75 12.69 -1.64
CA ALA A 650 -17.89 12.26 -3.02
C ALA A 650 -17.66 13.45 -3.96
N LEU A 651 -16.91 13.24 -5.04
CA LEU A 651 -16.58 14.24 -6.04
C LEU A 651 -17.09 13.79 -7.41
N LEU A 652 -17.64 14.72 -8.19
CA LEU A 652 -17.96 14.49 -9.60
C LEU A 652 -16.83 15.09 -10.45
N THR A 653 -16.19 14.27 -11.27
CA THR A 653 -15.15 14.75 -12.19
C THR A 653 -15.77 15.37 -13.44
N ASP A 654 -14.98 16.19 -14.16
CA ASP A 654 -15.32 16.76 -15.47
C ASP A 654 -15.69 15.68 -16.51
N LYS A 655 -15.08 14.50 -16.39
CA LYS A 655 -15.37 13.30 -17.23
C LYS A 655 -16.61 12.54 -16.76
N GLY A 656 -17.35 13.07 -15.79
CA GLY A 656 -18.55 12.45 -15.26
C GLY A 656 -18.31 11.20 -14.41
N LYS A 657 -17.08 10.92 -13.96
CA LYS A 657 -16.80 9.84 -13.02
C LYS A 657 -17.01 10.31 -11.58
N VAL A 658 -17.51 9.43 -10.71
CA VAL A 658 -17.60 9.68 -9.26
C VAL A 658 -16.34 9.19 -8.59
N LYS A 659 -15.64 10.08 -7.90
CA LYS A 659 -14.49 9.76 -7.04
C LYS A 659 -14.93 9.80 -5.59
N LEU A 660 -14.61 8.77 -4.81
CA LEU A 660 -15.00 8.64 -3.41
C LEU A 660 -13.77 8.72 -2.51
N THR A 661 -13.89 9.47 -1.44
CA THR A 661 -12.90 9.53 -0.36
C THR A 661 -13.52 9.10 0.95
N GLY A 662 -12.82 8.31 1.75
CA GLY A 662 -13.19 7.93 3.11
C GLY A 662 -13.87 6.58 3.27
N ASN A 663 -13.71 6.00 4.45
CA ASN A 663 -14.10 4.62 4.77
C ASN A 663 -15.62 4.43 4.95
N SER A 664 -16.38 5.47 5.26
CA SER A 664 -17.83 5.36 5.41
C SER A 664 -18.53 5.13 4.08
N ILE A 665 -18.01 5.74 3.01
CA ILE A 665 -18.57 5.64 1.65
C ILE A 665 -17.83 4.61 0.80
N LYS A 666 -16.51 4.44 1.00
CA LYS A 666 -15.60 3.66 0.15
C LYS A 666 -15.05 2.38 0.80
N SER A 667 -15.63 1.86 1.87
CA SER A 667 -15.05 0.71 2.59
C SER A 667 -14.82 -0.49 1.66
N LYS A 668 -13.59 -1.01 1.63
CA LYS A 668 -13.21 -2.28 0.94
C LYS A 668 -13.99 -3.51 1.47
N LYS A 669 -14.63 -3.37 2.63
CA LYS A 669 -15.44 -4.43 3.28
C LYS A 669 -16.94 -4.28 2.99
N LEU A 670 -17.33 -3.36 2.11
CA LEU A 670 -18.73 -3.23 1.71
C LEU A 670 -19.15 -4.49 0.93
N GLN A 671 -20.35 -4.96 1.26
CA GLN A 671 -21.00 -6.00 0.49
C GLN A 671 -21.36 -5.45 -0.90
N THR A 672 -21.30 -6.32 -1.89
CA THR A 672 -21.45 -5.91 -3.31
C THR A 672 -22.75 -5.14 -3.56
N TYR A 673 -23.86 -5.57 -2.95
CA TYR A 673 -25.15 -4.89 -3.13
C TYR A 673 -25.14 -3.45 -2.60
N VAL A 674 -24.44 -3.17 -1.51
CA VAL A 674 -24.30 -1.80 -0.97
C VAL A 674 -23.42 -0.95 -1.90
N ALA A 675 -22.32 -1.53 -2.36
CA ALA A 675 -21.39 -0.81 -3.26
C ALA A 675 -22.06 -0.43 -4.59
N GLU A 676 -22.84 -1.33 -5.19
CA GLU A 676 -23.61 -1.06 -6.41
C GLU A 676 -24.66 0.03 -6.22
N PHE A 677 -25.33 0.00 -5.06
CA PHE A 677 -26.28 1.07 -4.72
C PHE A 677 -25.59 2.43 -4.57
N LEU A 678 -24.49 2.47 -3.81
CA LEU A 678 -23.74 3.70 -3.57
C LEU A 678 -23.20 4.32 -4.87
N ASP A 679 -22.70 3.49 -5.79
CA ASP A 679 -22.18 3.97 -7.08
C ASP A 679 -23.25 4.73 -7.88
N LYS A 680 -24.43 4.13 -8.02
CA LYS A 680 -25.56 4.74 -8.74
C LYS A 680 -26.21 5.89 -7.97
N GLY A 681 -26.46 5.68 -6.68
CA GLY A 681 -27.16 6.65 -5.83
C GLY A 681 -26.34 7.93 -5.64
N LEU A 682 -25.03 7.81 -5.41
CA LEU A 682 -24.16 8.98 -5.32
C LEU A 682 -24.11 9.78 -6.63
N ARG A 683 -24.14 9.09 -7.76
CA ARG A 683 -24.23 9.75 -9.05
C ARG A 683 -25.52 10.57 -9.18
N MET A 684 -26.66 9.98 -8.80
CA MET A 684 -27.95 10.72 -8.80
C MET A 684 -27.90 11.96 -7.91
N LEU A 685 -27.34 11.81 -6.70
CA LEU A 685 -27.20 12.94 -5.77
C LEU A 685 -26.26 14.02 -6.32
N LEU A 686 -25.14 13.66 -6.92
CA LEU A 686 -24.19 14.61 -7.52
C LEU A 686 -24.75 15.32 -8.76
N ASP A 687 -25.63 14.67 -9.52
CA ASP A 687 -26.34 15.25 -10.65
C ASP A 687 -27.53 16.15 -10.23
N GLY A 688 -27.79 16.29 -8.93
CA GLY A 688 -28.90 17.10 -8.42
C GLY A 688 -30.27 16.41 -8.46
N LYS A 689 -30.30 15.06 -8.56
CA LYS A 689 -31.51 14.24 -8.73
C LYS A 689 -31.96 13.61 -7.41
N GLY A 690 -32.20 14.45 -6.40
CA GLY A 690 -32.56 13.98 -5.06
C GLY A 690 -33.85 13.16 -4.99
N SER A 691 -34.91 13.54 -5.75
CA SER A 691 -36.15 12.74 -5.79
C SER A 691 -35.94 11.37 -6.41
N GLU A 692 -35.19 11.28 -7.54
CA GLU A 692 -34.87 10.00 -8.20
C GLU A 692 -34.03 9.08 -7.27
N PHE A 693 -33.18 9.67 -6.45
CA PHE A 693 -32.42 8.92 -5.45
C PHE A 693 -33.32 8.27 -4.39
N LEU A 694 -34.35 8.99 -3.90
CA LEU A 694 -35.29 8.43 -2.93
C LEU A 694 -36.11 7.29 -3.54
N ASP A 695 -36.59 7.44 -4.77
CA ASP A 695 -37.31 6.38 -5.49
C ASP A 695 -36.41 5.14 -5.65
N PHE A 696 -35.14 5.34 -6.03
CA PHE A 696 -34.15 4.26 -6.15
C PHE A 696 -33.83 3.61 -4.81
N TYR A 697 -33.77 4.40 -3.73
CA TYR A 697 -33.57 3.89 -2.37
C TYR A 697 -34.74 2.97 -1.97
N TYR A 698 -35.98 3.41 -2.13
CA TYR A 698 -37.16 2.62 -1.77
C TYR A 698 -37.29 1.36 -2.62
N GLU A 699 -36.98 1.41 -3.92
CA GLU A 699 -36.92 0.25 -4.78
C GLU A 699 -35.90 -0.78 -4.23
N TYR A 700 -34.77 -0.27 -3.77
CA TYR A 700 -33.68 -1.15 -3.28
C TYR A 700 -34.02 -1.76 -1.93
N VAL A 701 -34.65 -1.02 -1.03
CA VAL A 701 -35.20 -1.54 0.24
C VAL A 701 -36.21 -2.66 -0.03
N ASN A 702 -37.09 -2.49 -1.01
CA ASN A 702 -38.02 -3.54 -1.45
C ASN A 702 -37.26 -4.80 -1.92
N LYS A 703 -36.18 -4.65 -2.72
CA LYS A 703 -35.37 -5.79 -3.17
C LYS A 703 -34.75 -6.55 -1.99
N ILE A 704 -34.25 -5.83 -0.98
CA ILE A 704 -33.69 -6.44 0.23
C ILE A 704 -34.78 -7.15 1.01
N PHE A 705 -35.93 -6.49 1.26
CA PHE A 705 -37.01 -7.00 2.07
C PHE A 705 -37.63 -8.29 1.48
N TYR A 706 -37.87 -8.30 0.18
CA TYR A 706 -38.42 -9.47 -0.52
C TYR A 706 -37.36 -10.49 -0.97
N LYS A 707 -36.13 -10.40 -0.44
CA LYS A 707 -35.02 -11.31 -0.72
C LYS A 707 -34.68 -11.47 -2.20
N LYS A 708 -34.80 -10.37 -2.95
CA LYS A 708 -34.52 -10.32 -4.38
C LYS A 708 -33.05 -9.93 -4.69
N ILE A 709 -32.22 -9.74 -3.67
CA ILE A 709 -30.78 -9.53 -3.86
C ILE A 709 -30.08 -10.89 -3.95
N PRO A 710 -29.32 -11.15 -5.03
CA PRO A 710 -28.59 -12.40 -5.20
C PRO A 710 -27.60 -12.68 -4.08
N LEU A 711 -27.39 -13.96 -3.76
CA LEU A 711 -26.43 -14.42 -2.74
C LEU A 711 -25.00 -13.97 -3.07
N SER A 712 -24.64 -13.93 -4.35
CA SER A 712 -23.35 -13.41 -4.84
C SER A 712 -23.06 -11.97 -4.39
N LYS A 713 -24.12 -11.15 -4.22
CA LYS A 713 -24.04 -9.74 -3.86
C LYS A 713 -24.19 -9.48 -2.38
N ILE A 714 -24.93 -10.33 -1.67
CA ILE A 714 -25.28 -10.13 -0.25
C ILE A 714 -24.32 -10.86 0.70
N ALA A 715 -23.58 -11.87 0.22
CA ALA A 715 -22.66 -12.65 1.03
C ALA A 715 -21.54 -11.81 1.64
N ASN A 716 -21.19 -12.13 2.88
CA ASN A 716 -19.98 -11.65 3.51
C ASN A 716 -18.78 -12.42 2.98
N LYS A 717 -17.66 -11.74 2.83
CA LYS A 717 -16.37 -12.31 2.41
C LYS A 717 -15.40 -12.27 3.59
N ALA A 718 -14.85 -13.42 3.96
CA ALA A 718 -13.85 -13.49 5.02
C ALA A 718 -12.66 -14.32 4.56
N ARG A 719 -11.46 -13.81 4.82
CA ARG A 719 -10.22 -14.47 4.44
C ARG A 719 -9.69 -15.36 5.56
N VAL A 720 -9.21 -16.53 5.21
CA VAL A 720 -8.56 -17.46 6.13
C VAL A 720 -7.14 -16.94 6.41
N LYS A 721 -6.90 -16.49 7.65
CA LYS A 721 -5.63 -15.90 8.09
C LYS A 721 -4.75 -16.84 8.92
N GLN A 722 -5.27 -17.99 9.32
CA GLN A 722 -4.58 -18.99 10.15
C GLN A 722 -5.11 -20.40 9.84
N SER A 723 -4.33 -21.42 10.11
CA SER A 723 -4.78 -22.80 9.95
C SER A 723 -5.94 -23.14 10.91
N LEU A 724 -6.73 -24.16 10.59
CA LEU A 724 -7.79 -24.61 11.52
C LEU A 724 -7.21 -25.14 12.83
N GLU A 725 -6.03 -25.72 12.80
CA GLU A 725 -5.33 -26.20 14.00
C GLU A 725 -4.91 -25.05 14.90
N ASP A 726 -4.29 -24.01 14.32
CA ASP A 726 -3.94 -22.79 15.06
C ASP A 726 -5.19 -22.08 15.59
N TYR A 727 -6.28 -22.06 14.81
CA TYR A 727 -7.54 -21.50 15.25
C TYR A 727 -8.13 -22.25 16.44
N LYS A 728 -8.11 -23.60 16.45
CA LYS A 728 -8.53 -24.41 17.60
C LYS A 728 -7.73 -24.04 18.86
N VAL A 729 -6.42 -23.87 18.73
CA VAL A 729 -5.56 -23.42 19.84
C VAL A 729 -5.87 -21.97 20.23
N HIS A 730 -6.14 -21.09 19.24
CA HIS A 730 -6.46 -19.69 19.50
C HIS A 730 -7.72 -19.52 20.35
N ILE A 731 -8.80 -20.22 20.05
CA ILE A 731 -10.08 -20.10 20.77
C ILE A 731 -10.05 -20.67 22.19
N THR A 732 -9.00 -21.39 22.58
CA THR A 732 -8.78 -21.83 23.98
C THR A 732 -8.04 -20.79 24.83
N LYS A 733 -7.46 -19.77 24.19
CA LYS A 733 -6.72 -18.70 24.89
C LYS A 733 -7.67 -17.67 25.48
N THR A 734 -7.21 -17.00 26.54
CA THR A 734 -7.89 -15.83 27.12
C THR A 734 -7.17 -14.54 26.70
N THR A 735 -7.93 -13.46 26.61
CA THR A 735 -7.40 -12.12 26.41
C THR A 735 -6.65 -11.63 27.64
N LYS A 736 -5.89 -10.54 27.54
CA LYS A 736 -5.25 -9.87 28.68
C LYS A 736 -6.26 -9.46 29.77
N SER A 737 -7.52 -9.26 29.40
CA SER A 737 -8.62 -8.96 30.33
C SER A 737 -9.31 -10.18 30.92
N GLY A 738 -8.81 -11.41 30.65
CA GLY A 738 -9.38 -12.66 31.14
C GLY A 738 -10.59 -13.20 30.37
N SER A 739 -11.03 -12.51 29.32
CA SER A 739 -12.12 -12.97 28.44
C SER A 739 -11.63 -14.01 27.43
N MET A 740 -12.46 -14.96 27.06
CA MET A 740 -12.13 -15.90 25.98
C MET A 740 -11.98 -15.15 24.64
N MET A 741 -11.06 -15.62 23.80
CA MET A 741 -10.87 -15.05 22.46
C MET A 741 -12.14 -15.18 21.63
N SER A 742 -12.43 -14.17 20.81
CA SER A 742 -13.63 -14.15 19.96
C SER A 742 -13.57 -15.22 18.88
N ARG A 743 -14.69 -15.92 18.69
CA ARG A 743 -14.84 -16.92 17.61
C ARG A 743 -15.16 -16.23 16.30
N GLN A 744 -14.63 -16.76 15.21
CA GLN A 744 -14.79 -16.22 13.86
C GLN A 744 -15.79 -17.09 13.08
N ALA A 745 -16.86 -16.48 12.55
CA ALA A 745 -17.93 -17.19 11.86
C ALA A 745 -17.43 -18.09 10.73
N HIS A 746 -16.59 -17.57 9.85
CA HIS A 746 -16.04 -18.34 8.72
C HIS A 746 -15.18 -19.54 9.17
N MET A 747 -14.39 -19.39 10.24
CA MET A 747 -13.58 -20.49 10.77
C MET A 747 -14.45 -21.59 11.44
N GLU A 748 -15.50 -21.18 12.14
CA GLU A 748 -16.44 -22.14 12.74
C GLU A 748 -17.25 -22.89 11.67
N LEU A 749 -17.65 -22.20 10.60
CA LEU A 749 -18.31 -22.82 9.44
C LEU A 749 -17.41 -23.85 8.76
N LEU A 750 -16.12 -23.54 8.60
CA LEU A 750 -15.14 -24.48 8.06
C LEU A 750 -14.94 -25.70 8.95
N LEU A 751 -14.88 -25.51 10.27
CA LEU A 751 -14.79 -26.62 11.23
C LEU A 751 -16.03 -27.51 11.15
N GLN A 752 -17.22 -26.93 11.05
CA GLN A 752 -18.47 -27.67 10.95
C GLN A 752 -18.58 -28.44 9.63
N ALA A 753 -18.09 -27.83 8.53
CA ALA A 753 -18.08 -28.47 7.21
C ALA A 753 -16.93 -29.48 7.02
N ASN A 754 -16.05 -29.61 7.99
CA ASN A 754 -14.83 -30.43 7.92
C ASN A 754 -13.99 -30.12 6.65
N LYS A 755 -13.96 -28.84 6.25
CA LYS A 755 -13.17 -28.35 5.10
C LYS A 755 -11.87 -27.77 5.62
N SER A 756 -10.75 -28.11 4.98
CA SER A 756 -9.41 -27.59 5.28
C SER A 756 -9.01 -26.58 4.20
N PRO A 757 -9.31 -25.30 4.37
CA PRO A 757 -8.93 -24.27 3.41
C PRO A 757 -7.44 -23.99 3.47
N GLY A 758 -6.90 -23.45 2.39
CA GLY A 758 -5.57 -22.85 2.34
C GLY A 758 -5.52 -21.52 3.12
N LEU A 759 -4.33 -21.17 3.58
CA LEU A 759 -4.10 -19.81 4.08
C LEU A 759 -4.30 -18.82 2.92
N GLY A 760 -5.16 -17.83 3.14
CA GLY A 760 -5.47 -16.84 2.11
C GLY A 760 -6.80 -17.06 1.37
N ASP A 761 -7.42 -18.23 1.48
CA ASP A 761 -8.71 -18.51 0.85
C ASP A 761 -9.80 -17.57 1.35
N THR A 762 -10.72 -17.23 0.46
CA THR A 762 -11.88 -16.40 0.78
C THR A 762 -13.10 -17.31 1.02
N ILE A 763 -13.74 -17.12 2.15
CA ILE A 763 -14.95 -17.87 2.52
C ILE A 763 -16.15 -16.93 2.39
N PHE A 764 -17.14 -17.39 1.64
CA PHE A 764 -18.42 -16.69 1.48
C PHE A 764 -19.44 -17.26 2.45
N TYR A 765 -20.12 -16.38 3.18
CA TYR A 765 -21.17 -16.79 4.10
C TYR A 765 -22.26 -15.73 4.21
N VAL A 766 -23.47 -16.19 4.50
CA VAL A 766 -24.65 -15.35 4.66
C VAL A 766 -25.19 -15.48 6.09
N ASN A 767 -25.58 -14.35 6.66
CA ASN A 767 -26.22 -14.32 7.97
C ASN A 767 -27.72 -14.56 7.80
N ASN A 768 -28.23 -15.62 8.45
CA ASN A 768 -29.64 -15.98 8.42
C ASN A 768 -30.35 -15.85 9.79
N GLY A 769 -29.61 -15.53 10.84
CA GLY A 769 -30.13 -15.32 12.19
C GLY A 769 -29.87 -13.89 12.72
N GLU A 770 -30.58 -13.50 13.75
CA GLU A 770 -30.44 -12.25 14.45
C GLU A 770 -29.07 -12.11 15.09
N ARG A 771 -28.48 -10.91 15.00
CA ARG A 771 -27.25 -10.57 15.72
C ARG A 771 -27.59 -10.31 17.18
N LYS A 772 -27.37 -11.30 18.05
CA LYS A 772 -27.41 -11.08 19.49
C LYS A 772 -26.07 -10.57 20.03
N SER A 773 -26.04 -10.14 21.27
CA SER A 773 -24.93 -9.43 21.95
C SER A 773 -23.53 -10.08 21.84
N HIS A 774 -23.40 -11.29 21.29
CA HIS A 774 -22.15 -12.05 21.18
C HIS A 774 -21.73 -12.39 19.73
N GLY A 775 -22.27 -11.71 18.71
CA GLY A 775 -21.88 -11.90 17.31
C GLY A 775 -22.55 -13.09 16.63
N ASP A 776 -21.94 -13.54 15.53
CA ASP A 776 -22.48 -14.57 14.63
C ASP A 776 -22.31 -16.00 15.17
N VAL A 777 -21.47 -16.17 16.18
CA VAL A 777 -21.17 -17.45 16.82
C VAL A 777 -21.50 -17.33 18.30
N GLN A 778 -22.43 -18.18 18.77
CA GLN A 778 -22.82 -18.21 20.17
C GLN A 778 -22.48 -19.56 20.77
N LYS A 779 -21.83 -19.57 21.93
CA LYS A 779 -21.66 -20.76 22.75
C LYS A 779 -22.81 -20.84 23.77
N ARG A 780 -23.70 -21.83 23.61
CA ARG A 780 -24.78 -22.13 24.56
C ARG A 780 -24.43 -23.41 25.29
N LYS A 781 -24.14 -23.34 26.60
CA LYS A 781 -23.72 -24.48 27.43
C LYS A 781 -22.71 -25.37 26.69
N ASP A 782 -23.15 -26.45 26.05
CA ASP A 782 -22.28 -27.41 25.36
C ASP A 782 -22.40 -27.39 23.83
N SER A 783 -23.16 -26.43 23.23
CA SER A 783 -23.36 -26.33 21.78
C SER A 783 -22.97 -24.96 21.22
N LEU A 784 -22.50 -24.97 19.99
CA LEU A 784 -22.26 -23.75 19.21
C LEU A 784 -23.47 -23.52 18.29
N VAL A 785 -24.04 -22.33 18.37
CA VAL A 785 -25.09 -21.87 17.46
C VAL A 785 -24.48 -20.89 16.48
N LEU A 786 -24.57 -21.21 15.19
CA LEU A 786 -24.14 -20.35 14.09
C LEU A 786 -25.38 -19.67 13.48
N ASN A 787 -25.36 -18.33 13.44
CA ASN A 787 -26.41 -17.52 12.81
C ASN A 787 -26.05 -17.18 11.36
N CYS A 788 -25.29 -18.03 10.71
CA CYS A 788 -24.83 -17.90 9.34
C CYS A 788 -24.61 -19.29 8.71
N TYR A 789 -24.58 -19.32 7.40
CA TYR A 789 -24.22 -20.51 6.63
C TYR A 789 -23.22 -20.16 5.53
N MET A 790 -22.39 -21.12 5.17
CA MET A 790 -21.39 -20.97 4.11
C MET A 790 -22.07 -21.20 2.76
N ILE A 791 -21.60 -20.42 1.77
CA ILE A 791 -21.98 -20.63 0.37
C ILE A 791 -20.71 -21.12 -0.35
N ASP A 792 -20.88 -22.08 -1.24
CA ASP A 792 -19.79 -22.52 -2.11
C ASP A 792 -19.54 -21.43 -3.15
N GLU A 793 -18.29 -21.00 -3.30
CA GLU A 793 -17.91 -19.99 -4.29
C GLU A 793 -18.29 -20.42 -5.70
N ARG A 794 -18.16 -21.70 -6.00
CA ARG A 794 -18.55 -22.29 -7.29
C ARG A 794 -20.05 -22.17 -7.56
N GLU A 795 -20.88 -22.33 -6.53
CA GLU A 795 -22.32 -22.18 -6.66
C GLU A 795 -22.72 -20.74 -7.03
N ILE A 796 -22.02 -19.78 -6.43
CA ILE A 796 -22.19 -18.35 -6.76
C ILE A 796 -21.70 -18.04 -8.18
N GLU A 797 -20.58 -18.62 -8.59
CA GLU A 797 -20.01 -18.41 -9.92
C GLU A 797 -20.87 -19.03 -11.02
N MET A 798 -21.39 -20.23 -10.79
CA MET A 798 -22.27 -20.91 -11.75
C MET A 798 -23.66 -20.26 -11.86
N ASN A 799 -24.16 -19.67 -10.79
CA ASN A 799 -25.45 -18.98 -10.75
C ASN A 799 -25.34 -17.65 -10.01
N PRO A 800 -24.82 -16.59 -10.67
CA PRO A 800 -24.64 -15.27 -10.05
C PRO A 800 -25.93 -14.64 -9.52
N ASP A 801 -27.07 -15.04 -10.07
CA ASP A 801 -28.42 -14.55 -9.70
C ASP A 801 -29.12 -15.45 -8.68
N LEU A 802 -28.42 -16.44 -8.10
CA LEU A 802 -28.95 -17.34 -7.10
C LEU A 802 -29.53 -16.55 -5.93
N LEU A 803 -30.83 -16.74 -5.67
CA LEU A 803 -31.51 -16.18 -4.53
C LEU A 803 -31.46 -17.16 -3.35
N GLY A 804 -31.52 -16.64 -2.12
CA GLY A 804 -31.52 -17.48 -0.95
C GLY A 804 -31.96 -16.78 0.34
N GLU A 805 -31.93 -17.51 1.43
CA GLU A 805 -32.41 -17.03 2.70
C GLU A 805 -31.36 -16.20 3.43
N TYR A 806 -31.76 -15.01 3.88
CA TYR A 806 -30.95 -14.14 4.75
C TYR A 806 -31.83 -13.38 5.75
N ASN A 807 -31.21 -12.90 6.82
CA ASN A 807 -31.89 -12.10 7.83
C ASN A 807 -32.13 -10.68 7.33
N VAL A 808 -33.34 -10.39 6.86
CA VAL A 808 -33.75 -9.10 6.29
C VAL A 808 -33.48 -7.92 7.23
N PRO A 809 -33.95 -7.89 8.49
CA PRO A 809 -33.71 -6.77 9.39
C PRO A 809 -32.22 -6.44 9.54
N ARG A 810 -31.37 -7.47 9.61
CA ARG A 810 -29.93 -7.30 9.76
C ARG A 810 -29.28 -6.64 8.54
N TYR A 811 -29.64 -7.12 7.34
CA TYR A 811 -29.07 -6.59 6.10
C TYR A 811 -29.63 -5.21 5.77
N LEU A 812 -30.89 -4.97 6.09
CA LEU A 812 -31.51 -3.66 5.90
C LEU A 812 -30.91 -2.62 6.85
N ALA A 813 -30.72 -2.93 8.12
CA ALA A 813 -30.04 -2.07 9.08
C ALA A 813 -28.56 -1.78 8.64
N ALA A 814 -27.86 -2.78 8.12
CA ALA A 814 -26.51 -2.59 7.59
C ALA A 814 -26.49 -1.68 6.35
N PHE A 815 -27.51 -1.79 5.48
CA PHE A 815 -27.71 -0.94 4.31
C PHE A 815 -28.03 0.51 4.75
N ASN A 816 -29.04 0.68 5.58
CA ASN A 816 -29.47 2.00 6.07
C ASN A 816 -28.33 2.76 6.75
N LYS A 817 -27.54 2.09 7.56
CA LYS A 817 -26.33 2.68 8.19
C LYS A 817 -25.35 3.27 7.17
N ARG A 818 -25.35 2.83 5.91
CA ARG A 818 -24.50 3.36 4.85
C ARG A 818 -25.15 4.46 4.05
N ILE A 819 -26.47 4.50 4.08
CA ILE A 819 -27.25 5.56 3.39
C ILE A 819 -27.43 6.79 4.27
N GLU A 820 -27.65 6.58 5.57
CA GLU A 820 -27.84 7.65 6.55
C GLU A 820 -26.87 8.83 6.41
N PRO A 821 -25.54 8.62 6.30
CA PRO A 821 -24.59 9.73 6.12
C PRO A 821 -24.81 10.53 4.84
N LEU A 822 -25.39 9.94 3.79
CA LEU A 822 -25.63 10.64 2.52
C LEU A 822 -26.85 11.58 2.60
N LEU A 823 -27.72 11.36 3.58
CA LEU A 823 -28.95 12.16 3.74
C LEU A 823 -28.66 13.60 4.20
N VAL A 824 -27.41 13.94 4.49
CA VAL A 824 -26.98 15.31 4.80
C VAL A 824 -27.33 16.32 3.70
N VAL A 825 -27.60 15.86 2.50
CA VAL A 825 -28.04 16.69 1.36
C VAL A 825 -29.51 17.04 1.39
N TYR A 826 -30.31 16.45 2.30
CA TYR A 826 -31.71 16.79 2.52
C TYR A 826 -31.87 17.64 3.78
N SER A 827 -33.01 18.33 3.87
CA SER A 827 -33.37 19.13 5.04
C SER A 827 -33.42 18.27 6.31
N PRO A 828 -32.92 18.76 7.46
CA PRO A 828 -32.97 18.04 8.72
C PRO A 828 -34.36 17.52 9.10
N GLU A 829 -35.41 18.28 8.73
CA GLU A 829 -36.82 17.99 9.10
C GLU A 829 -37.36 16.72 8.44
N ILE A 830 -36.69 16.20 7.38
CA ILE A 830 -37.17 15.01 6.68
C ILE A 830 -36.16 13.84 6.74
N ARG A 831 -34.93 14.05 7.24
CA ARG A 831 -33.87 13.03 7.22
C ARG A 831 -34.25 11.77 7.96
N GLU A 832 -34.88 11.90 9.13
CA GLU A 832 -35.30 10.77 9.95
C GLU A 832 -36.43 9.99 9.28
N ASP A 833 -37.32 10.65 8.51
CA ASP A 833 -38.43 10.01 7.83
C ASP A 833 -38.02 9.22 6.57
N ILE A 834 -36.83 9.47 6.03
CA ILE A 834 -36.37 8.82 4.80
C ILE A 834 -36.02 7.35 5.02
N LEU A 835 -35.33 7.04 6.12
CA LEU A 835 -34.85 5.66 6.37
C LEU A 835 -35.98 4.80 6.91
N ILE A 836 -36.24 3.66 6.24
CA ILE A 836 -37.29 2.71 6.61
C ILE A 836 -36.73 1.32 6.84
N GLU A 837 -37.36 0.57 7.72
CA GLU A 837 -37.04 -0.83 8.03
C GLU A 837 -38.01 -1.81 7.36
N ASP A 838 -39.23 -1.40 7.09
CA ASP A 838 -40.26 -2.15 6.34
C ASP A 838 -40.77 -1.28 5.17
N PRO A 839 -40.88 -1.79 3.95
CA PRO A 839 -41.46 -1.06 2.81
C PRO A 839 -42.88 -0.52 3.05
N LYS A 840 -43.62 -1.12 3.97
CA LYS A 840 -44.96 -0.65 4.33
C LYS A 840 -44.93 0.69 5.09
N ASP A 841 -43.79 0.99 5.72
CA ASP A 841 -43.58 2.22 6.48
C ASP A 841 -43.02 3.35 5.62
N GLN A 842 -43.04 3.18 4.27
CA GLN A 842 -42.56 4.21 3.35
C GLN A 842 -43.30 5.55 3.62
N PRO A 843 -42.56 6.63 3.89
CA PRO A 843 -43.16 7.87 4.30
C PRO A 843 -44.02 8.49 3.19
N ILE A 844 -45.19 8.98 3.57
CA ILE A 844 -45.98 9.85 2.72
C ILE A 844 -45.61 11.28 3.09
N PHE A 845 -44.80 11.92 2.29
CA PHE A 845 -44.38 13.29 2.52
C PHE A 845 -45.59 14.23 2.43
N THR A 846 -45.76 15.08 3.41
CA THR A 846 -46.71 16.21 3.38
C THR A 846 -46.33 17.15 2.24
N LYS A 847 -47.23 18.08 1.86
CA LYS A 847 -46.95 19.05 0.81
C LYS A 847 -45.70 19.87 1.11
N SER A 848 -45.52 20.32 2.37
CA SER A 848 -44.33 21.04 2.79
C SER A 848 -43.06 20.17 2.76
N GLN A 849 -43.13 18.91 3.20
CA GLN A 849 -41.99 17.96 3.10
C GLN A 849 -41.65 17.66 1.64
N THR A 850 -42.64 17.56 0.76
CA THR A 850 -42.38 17.40 -0.68
C THR A 850 -41.65 18.62 -1.27
N GLU A 851 -41.97 19.83 -0.78
CA GLU A 851 -41.24 21.05 -1.15
C GLU A 851 -39.81 21.02 -0.62
N LEU A 852 -39.57 20.52 0.60
CA LEU A 852 -38.21 20.31 1.15
C LEU A 852 -37.40 19.27 0.36
N VAL A 853 -38.02 18.18 -0.09
CA VAL A 853 -37.40 17.23 -0.99
C VAL A 853 -37.03 17.86 -2.35
N ARG A 854 -37.90 18.71 -2.87
CA ARG A 854 -37.65 19.50 -4.10
C ARG A 854 -36.61 20.59 -3.90
N GLY A 855 -36.45 21.10 -2.66
CA GLY A 855 -35.42 22.07 -2.26
C GLY A 855 -34.00 21.49 -2.21
N TYR A 856 -33.84 20.21 -2.52
CA TYR A 856 -32.54 19.59 -2.72
C TYR A 856 -31.70 20.39 -3.73
N PRO A 857 -30.39 20.55 -3.55
CA PRO A 857 -29.54 20.02 -2.45
C PRO A 857 -29.33 21.03 -1.31
N MET A 858 -29.25 20.51 -0.10
CA MET A 858 -28.90 21.27 1.09
C MET A 858 -27.40 21.32 1.33
N LYS A 859 -26.98 22.44 1.93
CA LYS A 859 -25.65 22.60 2.50
C LYS A 859 -25.72 23.31 3.84
N GLU A 860 -24.86 22.96 4.76
CA GLU A 860 -24.80 23.55 6.09
C GLU A 860 -23.33 23.94 6.36
N PHE A 861 -23.12 25.21 6.65
CA PHE A 861 -21.82 25.78 6.91
C PHE A 861 -21.60 25.95 8.41
N HIS A 862 -20.52 25.36 8.95
CA HIS A 862 -20.18 25.39 10.35
C HIS A 862 -19.14 26.49 10.63
N GLN A 863 -19.63 27.72 10.92
CA GLN A 863 -18.77 28.87 11.18
C GLN A 863 -17.86 28.63 12.38
N ASP A 864 -18.37 28.04 13.46
CA ASP A 864 -17.58 27.73 14.66
C ASP A 864 -16.39 26.81 14.34
N THR A 865 -16.59 25.80 13.49
CA THR A 865 -15.50 24.92 13.03
C THR A 865 -14.43 25.67 12.24
N LEU A 866 -14.84 26.64 11.41
CA LEU A 866 -13.90 27.47 10.67
C LEU A 866 -13.13 28.40 11.62
N ASP A 867 -13.80 29.00 12.57
CA ASP A 867 -13.17 29.86 13.58
C ASP A 867 -12.16 29.09 14.42
N ASP A 868 -12.47 27.85 14.79
CA ASP A 868 -11.56 26.92 15.45
C ASP A 868 -10.32 26.62 14.61
N VAL A 869 -10.50 26.39 13.31
CA VAL A 869 -9.40 26.13 12.38
C VAL A 869 -8.45 27.33 12.28
N LEU A 870 -9.03 28.53 12.20
CA LEU A 870 -8.25 29.76 12.04
C LEU A 870 -7.55 30.22 13.34
N THR A 871 -7.93 29.67 14.49
CA THR A 871 -7.35 30.00 15.81
C THR A 871 -6.25 28.99 16.17
N LEU A 872 -5.16 29.46 16.81
CA LEU A 872 -4.14 28.59 17.37
C LEU A 872 -4.64 27.98 18.68
N SER A 873 -4.48 26.66 18.84
CA SER A 873 -4.76 25.99 20.09
C SER A 873 -3.69 26.29 21.14
N ASP A 874 -4.04 26.20 22.42
CA ASP A 874 -3.09 26.39 23.52
C ASP A 874 -1.88 25.41 23.43
N THR A 875 -2.14 24.22 22.89
CA THR A 875 -1.10 23.21 22.66
C THR A 875 -0.10 23.67 21.59
N GLU A 876 -0.58 24.27 20.49
CA GLU A 876 0.29 24.83 19.45
C GLU A 876 1.07 26.04 19.97
N ILE A 877 0.42 26.94 20.70
CA ILE A 877 1.07 28.09 21.32
C ILE A 877 2.18 27.62 22.26
N SER A 878 1.87 26.69 23.16
CA SER A 878 2.84 26.14 24.11
C SER A 878 4.00 25.44 23.41
N PHE A 879 3.72 24.70 22.33
CA PHE A 879 4.77 24.06 21.53
C PHE A 879 5.72 25.10 20.92
N TRP A 880 5.20 26.12 20.22
CA TRP A 880 6.02 27.16 19.58
C TRP A 880 6.86 27.95 20.61
N GLN A 881 6.26 28.26 21.75
CA GLN A 881 7.00 28.89 22.85
C GLN A 881 8.13 28.00 23.39
N SER A 882 7.90 26.70 23.46
CA SER A 882 8.91 25.74 23.95
C SER A 882 10.13 25.63 23.04
N VAL A 883 9.95 25.87 21.75
CA VAL A 883 11.05 25.88 20.75
C VAL A 883 11.59 27.30 20.48
N GLY A 884 11.11 28.30 21.23
CA GLY A 884 11.60 29.68 21.14
C GLY A 884 11.13 30.45 19.88
N ILE A 885 10.04 30.03 19.28
CA ILE A 885 9.44 30.63 18.08
C ILE A 885 8.14 31.29 18.48
N ASP A 886 7.91 32.53 18.04
CA ASP A 886 6.63 33.19 18.19
C ASP A 886 5.63 32.61 17.19
N PRO A 887 4.55 31.91 17.65
CA PRO A 887 3.58 31.25 16.81
C PRO A 887 2.88 32.17 15.82
N TYR A 888 2.86 33.45 16.08
CA TYR A 888 2.19 34.48 15.26
C TYR A 888 3.09 35.07 14.17
N TYR A 889 4.41 34.93 14.29
CA TYR A 889 5.38 35.51 13.35
C TYR A 889 5.93 34.51 12.31
N MET A 890 5.67 33.22 12.44
CA MET A 890 6.28 32.20 11.57
C MET A 890 5.93 32.31 10.09
N TYR A 891 4.83 32.98 9.75
CA TYR A 891 4.38 33.20 8.36
C TYR A 891 4.99 34.43 7.69
N ILE A 892 5.61 35.28 8.46
CA ILE A 892 5.92 36.64 8.06
C ILE A 892 7.42 36.83 7.84
N ASP A 893 8.19 35.75 8.01
CA ASP A 893 9.63 35.85 8.00
C ASP A 893 10.20 36.07 6.58
N ASP A 894 11.12 37.03 6.45
CA ASP A 894 12.02 37.35 5.35
C ASP A 894 11.47 37.67 3.95
N THR A 895 10.32 37.17 3.57
CA THR A 895 9.72 37.48 2.25
C THR A 895 8.96 38.81 2.24
N LEU A 896 8.59 39.32 3.39
CA LEU A 896 7.84 40.58 3.53
C LEU A 896 8.62 41.84 3.19
N SER A 897 9.93 41.82 3.22
CA SER A 897 10.74 42.97 2.86
C SER A 897 10.77 43.28 1.36
N MET A 898 10.26 42.38 0.52
CA MET A 898 10.32 42.49 -0.95
C MET A 898 8.96 42.55 -1.66
N VAL A 899 7.83 42.49 -0.96
CA VAL A 899 6.48 42.35 -1.57
C VAL A 899 5.62 43.55 -1.27
N ASN A 900 4.77 43.95 -2.23
CA ASN A 900 3.79 45.03 -2.10
C ASN A 900 2.92 44.86 -0.85
N THR A 901 3.11 45.74 0.12
CA THR A 901 2.71 45.62 1.51
C THR A 901 1.20 45.55 1.76
N ASP A 902 0.34 46.03 0.83
CA ASP A 902 -1.10 46.20 1.10
C ASP A 902 -1.87 44.90 1.23
N SER A 903 -1.60 43.88 0.39
CA SER A 903 -2.31 42.60 0.47
C SER A 903 -1.79 41.71 1.61
N VAL A 904 -0.50 41.85 1.92
CA VAL A 904 0.13 41.09 3.02
C VAL A 904 -0.29 41.67 4.37
N GLU A 905 -0.37 43.01 4.47
CA GLU A 905 -0.80 43.70 5.69
C GLU A 905 -2.30 43.42 5.95
N SER A 906 -3.12 43.32 4.91
CA SER A 906 -4.54 42.93 5.02
C SER A 906 -4.69 41.50 5.56
N ASN A 907 -3.90 40.54 5.04
CA ASN A 907 -3.91 39.17 5.51
C ASN A 907 -3.37 39.04 6.94
N ARG A 908 -2.32 39.81 7.27
CA ARG A 908 -1.79 39.91 8.63
C ARG A 908 -2.83 40.47 9.62
N LYS A 909 -3.56 41.47 9.22
CA LYS A 909 -4.61 42.09 10.04
C LYS A 909 -5.74 41.10 10.28
N LEU A 910 -6.16 40.34 9.25
CA LEU A 910 -7.15 39.27 9.37
C LEU A 910 -6.68 38.14 10.31
N MET A 911 -5.43 37.71 10.19
CA MET A 911 -4.85 36.73 11.10
C MET A 911 -4.87 37.20 12.54
N LEU A 912 -4.43 38.43 12.79
CA LEU A 912 -4.44 39.03 14.15
C LEU A 912 -5.85 39.21 14.71
N GLU A 913 -6.83 39.54 13.87
CA GLU A 913 -8.24 39.64 14.29
C GLU A 913 -8.83 38.29 14.67
N VAL A 914 -8.52 37.22 13.93
CA VAL A 914 -8.98 35.86 14.23
C VAL A 914 -8.32 35.35 15.50
N VAL A 915 -7.02 35.55 15.64
CA VAL A 915 -6.23 35.12 16.83
C VAL A 915 -6.69 35.86 18.11
N ASN A 916 -7.04 37.12 18.01
CA ASN A 916 -7.49 37.93 19.17
C ASN A 916 -8.91 37.62 19.62
N LYS A 917 -9.69 36.78 18.89
CA LYS A 917 -11.07 36.41 19.27
C LYS A 917 -11.17 35.42 20.44
N ASN A 918 -10.08 34.99 21.04
CA ASN A 918 -10.03 34.15 22.27
C ASN A 918 -11.00 32.92 22.24
N ILE A 919 -11.09 32.21 21.13
CA ILE A 919 -11.89 30.99 21.02
C ILE A 919 -11.05 29.82 21.52
N LYS A 920 -11.51 29.10 22.53
CA LYS A 920 -10.86 27.87 23.01
C LYS A 920 -11.22 26.73 22.07
N VAL A 921 -10.22 26.05 21.56
CA VAL A 921 -10.36 24.82 20.78
C VAL A 921 -10.28 23.62 21.71
N ASP A 922 -11.22 22.70 21.60
CA ASP A 922 -11.18 21.44 22.31
C ASP A 922 -10.07 20.56 21.74
N SER A 923 -9.04 20.28 22.56
CA SER A 923 -7.82 19.58 22.12
C SER A 923 -8.06 18.12 21.71
N GLU A 924 -9.23 17.54 22.03
CA GLU A 924 -9.57 16.14 21.69
C GLU A 924 -9.97 15.94 20.23
N GLU A 925 -10.21 17.00 19.47
CA GLU A 925 -10.63 16.93 18.08
C GLU A 925 -9.49 17.03 17.04
N LEU A 926 -8.26 17.28 17.46
CA LEU A 926 -7.10 17.28 16.57
C LEU A 926 -6.71 15.84 16.21
N TYR A 927 -6.34 15.62 14.95
CA TYR A 927 -5.93 14.33 14.47
C TYR A 927 -4.70 13.83 15.22
N GLU A 928 -4.87 12.78 16.04
CA GLU A 928 -3.77 12.10 16.70
C GLU A 928 -3.15 11.07 15.74
N PHE A 929 -1.86 11.19 15.47
CA PHE A 929 -1.10 10.18 14.76
C PHE A 929 -0.94 8.95 15.66
N ASP A 930 -1.55 7.84 15.30
CA ASP A 930 -1.17 6.54 15.84
C ASP A 930 -0.02 5.98 15.00
N VAL A 931 1.18 6.17 15.53
CA VAL A 931 2.44 5.85 14.82
C VAL A 931 2.57 4.37 14.45
N ASP A 932 1.80 3.47 15.07
CA ASP A 932 1.80 2.04 14.74
C ASP A 932 0.85 1.68 13.59
N GLY A 933 -0.11 2.54 13.26
CA GLY A 933 -1.14 2.27 12.26
C GLY A 933 -1.16 3.18 11.04
N ASP A 934 -0.83 4.45 11.21
CA ASP A 934 -1.13 5.50 10.23
C ASP A 934 0.07 6.01 9.41
N LEU A 935 1.22 5.37 9.49
CA LEU A 935 2.40 5.71 8.68
C LEU A 935 2.15 5.75 7.17
N MET A 936 0.96 5.33 6.72
CA MET A 936 0.58 5.29 5.31
C MET A 936 -0.79 5.93 5.02
N ALA A 937 -1.46 6.49 6.04
CA ALA A 937 -2.76 7.14 5.83
C ALA A 937 -2.64 8.60 5.33
N LEU A 938 -1.44 9.11 5.20
CA LEU A 938 -1.18 10.36 4.50
C LEU A 938 -1.55 10.15 3.03
N SER A 939 -2.63 10.79 2.63
CA SER A 939 -3.24 10.77 1.31
C SER A 939 -2.23 10.62 0.18
N PHE A 940 -2.28 9.49 -0.48
CA PHE A 940 -1.69 9.28 -1.78
C PHE A 940 -2.77 9.55 -2.83
N ASP A 941 -3.05 10.81 -3.10
CA ASP A 941 -3.70 11.25 -4.32
C ASP A 941 -2.68 11.76 -5.32
#